data_08ba2ec0369f086cc4420dd79fd0e516
#
_entry.id   08ba2ec0369f086cc4420dd79fd0e516
#
_cell.length_a   1.000
_cell.length_b   1.000
_cell.length_c   1.000
_cell.angle_alpha   90.00
_cell.angle_beta   90.00
_cell.angle_gamma   90.00
#
_symmetry.space_group_name_H-M   'P 1'
#
loop_
_entity.id
_entity.type
_entity.pdbx_description
1 polymer ?
#
loop_
_entity_poly.entity_id
_entity_poly.type
_entity_poly.pdbx_seq_one_letter_code
_entity_poly.pdbx_strand_id
1 'polypeptide(L)'
;MRKIASRAGGTRLARVRPWHGLARMPALLVLAASLCGAGCADPAAHAGTDAGGTVPKLERDKAVQLQREQQAARTVPSLAAIRLAQPRPVTLRDSGQNGSITLLRDVDFRVVGDLGFYVHQLSATLVPARAGAPVVFDDPSSFGIDVHRGIVTLDDAKLTAVFDRYLFGYRNAPLRRLRVSAGDGEIHLTGEMQRGGWVPFALTGKLSVRGGSELVFHPTAIRVQGLDANPVMRAANVRMSDLLRIDTPIAKLVGDDLVMQVDRLMPPPRLKLTVVALRITPAGLDLAFDDGTQAGFAMPDGAPRQAMLIRGGDVKFMRSMPMNADILIGPAPAAPDGAPFVFDLYHYREQVSAGYFNFAPSGAMTIRIPSYLGAAPPVDALGSAGARLNDSFADAQQAALREARRRWFADALAGSAAAPAPADERHVSDRATTIQLRNVDFYLTGNIGFHVDQLDARMVPRHPGEPVDLDDPNQYEIRILGGSVLESWPAMNALFNDYLLDYTPRALNNLKLAPDGTQLRVTGGIRLWNHVPPGVWLPTSMTGSIRVLDGRHLAYTPSQVSVLGVPQAKLLHALGIELASLTPLRRRGAELKGDSLVLDQYTVFPPPVLNGQLAETHVEPGGLRLTFHRASDAPPLPRPAAGTATSYIWMEGGDMKMFNVLETNLRALIENTAQPGPMRFDLYGYREQVSKGSVRMAADGTLLVDLGKADPLAAP
;
A
#
# COMPACT_ATOMS: atom_id res chain seq x y z
N MET A 1 -42.45 30.30 -32.33
CA MET A 1 -42.72 31.74 -32.46
C MET A 1 -41.58 32.53 -31.90
N ARG A 2 -41.00 33.36 -32.77
CA ARG A 2 -40.17 34.57 -32.56
C ARG A 2 -38.92 34.40 -31.69
N LYS A 3 -37.71 34.38 -32.23
CA LYS A 3 -36.92 35.28 -33.07
C LYS A 3 -36.16 36.36 -32.23
N ILE A 4 -34.83 36.32 -32.31
CA ILE A 4 -33.92 37.37 -32.80
C ILE A 4 -33.51 38.37 -31.69
N ALA A 5 -32.29 38.86 -31.48
CA ALA A 5 -31.08 39.09 -32.26
C ALA A 5 -29.90 39.43 -31.25
N SER A 6 -28.68 39.06 -31.44
CA SER A 6 -27.55 39.66 -32.18
C SER A 6 -27.13 41.06 -31.78
N ARG A 7 -25.88 41.18 -31.38
CA ARG A 7 -24.84 42.20 -31.73
C ARG A 7 -23.63 41.95 -30.83
N ALA A 8 -22.51 41.54 -31.25
CA ALA A 8 -21.51 42.08 -32.19
C ALA A 8 -20.89 43.43 -31.72
N GLY A 9 -19.64 43.41 -31.56
CA GLY A 9 -18.72 44.54 -31.46
C GLY A 9 -17.65 44.26 -30.39
N GLY A 10 -16.41 44.16 -30.63
CA GLY A 10 -15.55 44.64 -31.66
C GLY A 10 -14.22 45.03 -31.03
N THR A 11 -13.18 44.33 -31.44
CA THR A 11 -11.79 44.76 -31.58
C THR A 11 -11.18 45.80 -30.64
N ARG A 12 -10.05 45.43 -30.01
CA ARG A 12 -8.80 46.15 -30.27
C ARG A 12 -7.56 45.36 -29.84
N LEU A 13 -6.74 45.09 -30.84
CA LEU A 13 -5.33 44.75 -30.76
C LEU A 13 -4.54 45.91 -30.15
N ALA A 14 -3.61 45.60 -29.27
CA ALA A 14 -2.46 46.45 -29.01
C ALA A 14 -1.20 45.61 -29.02
N ARG A 15 -0.44 45.79 -30.07
CA ARG A 15 0.98 45.47 -30.19
C ARG A 15 1.75 46.33 -29.23
N VAL A 16 2.80 45.83 -28.62
CA VAL A 16 4.08 46.55 -28.47
C VAL A 16 5.23 45.58 -28.28
N ARG A 17 6.25 45.96 -28.92
CA ARG A 17 7.53 45.43 -29.36
C ARG A 17 8.56 45.13 -28.24
N PRO A 18 9.68 44.53 -28.64
CA PRO A 18 10.70 43.97 -27.78
C PRO A 18 11.81 44.98 -27.46
N TRP A 19 12.53 44.73 -26.37
CA TRP A 19 13.81 45.38 -26.12
C TRP A 19 14.96 44.35 -26.02
N HIS A 20 15.92 44.61 -26.90
CA HIS A 20 17.25 44.05 -26.97
C HIS A 20 18.18 44.70 -25.95
N GLY A 21 19.17 43.97 -25.52
CA GLY A 21 20.39 44.47 -24.88
C GLY A 21 21.17 43.29 -24.30
N LEU A 22 21.97 42.63 -25.01
CA LEU A 22 23.40 42.68 -25.33
C LEU A 22 24.30 43.05 -24.15
N ALA A 23 25.15 42.13 -23.81
CA ALA A 23 26.60 42.18 -23.68
C ALA A 23 27.10 41.37 -22.48
N ARG A 24 27.84 40.44 -22.73
CA ARG A 24 29.28 40.14 -22.88
C ARG A 24 29.83 39.22 -21.82
N MET A 25 30.28 38.09 -22.30
CA MET A 25 31.37 37.27 -21.71
C MET A 25 32.67 38.07 -21.64
N PRO A 26 33.66 37.66 -20.83
CA PRO A 26 34.63 36.75 -21.40
C PRO A 26 35.11 35.62 -20.47
N ALA A 27 35.69 34.62 -21.13
CA ALA A 27 36.45 33.52 -20.66
C ALA A 27 37.86 33.95 -20.19
N LEU A 28 38.48 33.06 -19.35
CA LEU A 28 39.93 32.77 -19.25
C LEU A 28 40.02 31.58 -18.26
N LEU A 29 40.36 30.37 -18.63
CA LEU A 29 41.61 29.74 -19.03
C LEU A 29 42.78 30.02 -18.11
N VAL A 30 43.38 28.98 -17.58
CA VAL A 30 44.82 28.63 -17.36
C VAL A 30 44.89 27.64 -16.22
N LEU A 31 45.20 26.38 -16.40
CA LEU A 31 46.40 25.62 -16.75
C LEU A 31 47.50 25.60 -15.68
N ALA A 32 47.98 24.41 -15.46
CA ALA A 32 49.26 23.93 -15.02
C ALA A 32 49.21 23.19 -13.68
N ALA A 33 49.42 21.91 -13.60
CA ALA A 33 50.50 21.02 -13.98
C ALA A 33 51.61 20.91 -12.91
N SER A 34 51.78 19.66 -12.49
CA SER A 34 53.05 18.96 -12.19
C SER A 34 53.73 19.18 -10.84
N LEU A 35 54.01 18.18 -10.06
CA LEU A 35 55.15 17.24 -10.15
C LEU A 35 55.36 16.48 -8.84
N CYS A 36 55.51 15.17 -9.01
CA CYS A 36 56.43 14.25 -8.39
C CYS A 36 56.73 14.21 -6.88
N GLY A 37 56.58 13.02 -6.36
CA GLY A 37 57.26 12.55 -5.16
C GLY A 37 57.05 11.05 -4.94
N ALA A 38 57.98 10.25 -5.39
CA ALA A 38 58.04 8.82 -5.25
C ALA A 38 58.32 8.40 -3.80
N GLY A 39 57.70 7.27 -3.39
CA GLY A 39 58.04 6.59 -2.15
C GLY A 39 57.37 5.21 -2.08
N CYS A 40 58.16 4.19 -2.41
CA CYS A 40 57.82 2.78 -2.32
C CYS A 40 57.56 2.34 -0.89
N ALA A 41 56.55 1.49 -0.68
CA ALA A 41 56.61 0.27 0.14
C ALA A 41 55.25 -0.47 0.06
N ASP A 42 55.26 -1.63 -0.54
CA ASP A 42 54.33 -2.76 -0.38
C ASP A 42 54.67 -3.52 0.93
N PRO A 43 53.88 -4.51 1.44
CA PRO A 43 52.70 -5.14 0.90
C PRO A 43 51.61 -5.54 1.93
N ALA A 44 50.49 -6.04 1.38
CA ALA A 44 49.60 -7.01 1.97
C ALA A 44 48.67 -6.56 3.10
N ALA A 45 47.47 -6.14 2.74
CA ALA A 45 46.31 -6.36 3.56
C ALA A 45 45.09 -6.56 2.64
N HIS A 46 44.40 -7.61 2.91
CA HIS A 46 43.24 -8.15 2.27
C HIS A 46 42.31 -7.11 1.64
N ALA A 47 42.18 -7.15 0.33
CA ALA A 47 41.08 -6.55 -0.40
C ALA A 47 39.82 -7.36 -0.15
N GLY A 48 39.03 -6.97 0.83
CA GLY A 48 37.62 -7.23 0.84
C GLY A 48 37.01 -6.44 -0.32
N THR A 49 36.65 -7.12 -1.37
CA THR A 49 35.89 -6.54 -2.45
C THR A 49 34.48 -6.20 -1.90
N ASP A 50 34.33 -4.98 -1.43
CA ASP A 50 33.05 -4.32 -1.35
C ASP A 50 32.52 -4.20 -2.79
N ALA A 51 31.72 -5.18 -3.18
CA ALA A 51 30.81 -5.05 -4.32
C ALA A 51 29.65 -4.14 -3.92
N GLY A 52 29.94 -2.92 -3.49
CA GLY A 52 28.99 -1.84 -3.28
C GLY A 52 28.52 -1.33 -4.64
N GLY A 53 27.57 -2.03 -5.26
CA GLY A 53 26.82 -1.47 -6.36
C GLY A 53 26.21 -0.14 -5.92
N THR A 54 26.52 0.94 -6.64
CA THR A 54 25.97 2.28 -6.36
C THR A 54 24.49 2.24 -6.55
N VAL A 55 23.74 2.13 -5.46
CA VAL A 55 22.30 2.28 -5.43
C VAL A 55 21.94 3.63 -6.07
N PRO A 56 21.05 3.70 -7.07
CA PRO A 56 20.63 4.95 -7.69
C PRO A 56 20.28 6.00 -6.64
N LYS A 57 20.58 7.27 -6.88
CA LYS A 57 20.30 8.37 -5.95
C LYS A 57 18.85 8.34 -5.47
N LEU A 58 17.91 8.08 -6.39
CA LEU A 58 16.48 7.93 -6.10
C LEU A 58 16.19 6.85 -5.06
N GLU A 59 16.88 5.70 -5.15
CA GLU A 59 16.69 4.60 -4.21
C GLU A 59 17.25 4.92 -2.83
N ARG A 60 18.38 5.62 -2.77
CA ARG A 60 18.96 6.13 -1.51
C ARG A 60 18.06 7.17 -0.86
N ASP A 61 17.56 8.13 -1.62
CA ASP A 61 16.71 9.18 -1.11
C ASP A 61 15.40 8.58 -0.56
N LYS A 62 14.82 7.59 -1.25
CA LYS A 62 13.64 6.87 -0.78
C LYS A 62 13.90 5.96 0.41
N ALA A 63 15.04 5.29 0.45
CA ALA A 63 15.43 4.49 1.60
C ALA A 63 15.62 5.37 2.86
N VAL A 64 16.22 6.55 2.70
CA VAL A 64 16.37 7.53 3.79
C VAL A 64 15.01 8.06 4.24
N GLN A 65 14.12 8.36 3.30
CA GLN A 65 12.76 8.79 3.63
C GLN A 65 12.00 7.68 4.37
N LEU A 66 12.05 6.45 3.85
CA LEU A 66 11.45 5.29 4.50
C LEU A 66 12.00 5.06 5.91
N GLN A 67 13.32 5.19 6.11
CA GLN A 67 13.92 5.10 7.45
C GLN A 67 13.41 6.18 8.40
N ARG A 68 13.23 7.41 7.92
CA ARG A 68 12.65 8.50 8.73
C ARG A 68 11.19 8.21 9.09
N GLU A 69 10.41 7.74 8.14
CA GLU A 69 9.01 7.32 8.36
C GLU A 69 8.94 6.13 9.31
N GLN A 70 9.87 5.16 9.19
CA GLN A 70 10.01 4.04 10.10
C GLN A 70 10.34 4.47 11.53
N GLN A 71 11.25 5.44 11.69
CA GLN A 71 11.57 6.00 12.99
C GLN A 71 10.38 6.74 13.59
N ALA A 72 9.67 7.54 12.80
CA ALA A 72 8.45 8.23 13.22
C ALA A 72 7.34 7.25 13.63
N ALA A 73 7.18 6.15 12.91
CA ALA A 73 6.19 5.13 13.19
C ALA A 73 6.49 4.28 14.45
N ARG A 74 7.76 4.17 14.83
CA ARG A 74 8.18 3.43 16.05
C ARG A 74 8.00 4.22 17.33
N THR A 75 7.86 5.54 17.23
CA THR A 75 7.70 6.40 18.39
C THR A 75 6.20 6.58 18.64
N VAL A 76 5.66 5.95 19.66
CA VAL A 76 4.35 6.32 20.19
C VAL A 76 4.48 7.79 20.59
N PRO A 77 3.65 8.71 20.03
CA PRO A 77 3.73 10.11 20.39
C PRO A 77 3.57 10.25 21.90
N SER A 78 4.49 10.92 22.54
CA SER A 78 4.31 11.26 23.97
C SER A 78 3.05 12.12 24.10
N LEU A 79 2.36 12.04 25.21
CA LEU A 79 1.18 12.88 25.47
C LEU A 79 1.50 14.38 25.29
N ALA A 80 2.72 14.79 25.63
CA ALA A 80 3.19 16.15 25.39
C ALA A 80 3.31 16.46 23.87
N ALA A 81 3.80 15.52 23.09
CA ALA A 81 3.89 15.69 21.62
C ALA A 81 2.51 15.80 20.98
N ILE A 82 1.51 15.02 21.45
CA ILE A 82 0.14 15.11 20.96
C ILE A 82 -0.45 16.50 21.22
N ARG A 83 -0.17 17.10 22.34
CA ARG A 83 -0.64 18.46 22.69
C ARG A 83 -0.07 19.54 21.77
N LEU A 84 1.14 19.34 21.31
CA LEU A 84 1.86 20.29 20.47
C LEU A 84 1.72 19.97 18.97
N ALA A 85 1.23 18.78 18.62
CA ALA A 85 1.05 18.36 17.25
C ALA A 85 0.08 19.31 16.54
N GLN A 86 0.56 19.93 15.49
CA GLN A 86 -0.28 20.67 14.55
C GLN A 86 -0.87 19.66 13.56
N PRO A 87 -2.14 19.81 13.17
CA PRO A 87 -2.71 19.03 12.08
C PRO A 87 -1.83 19.17 10.85
N ARG A 88 -1.45 18.06 10.25
CA ARG A 88 -0.70 18.03 9.00
C ARG A 88 -1.63 17.59 7.88
N PRO A 89 -1.73 18.34 6.78
CA PRO A 89 -2.46 17.88 5.62
C PRO A 89 -1.88 16.57 5.14
N VAL A 90 -2.72 15.57 4.92
CA VAL A 90 -2.32 14.33 4.24
C VAL A 90 -2.21 14.65 2.76
N THR A 91 -1.01 14.55 2.21
CA THR A 91 -0.80 14.76 0.79
C THR A 91 -0.52 13.43 0.11
N LEU A 92 -1.22 13.17 -0.99
CA LEU A 92 -0.97 12.01 -1.84
C LEU A 92 0.37 12.13 -2.61
N ARG A 93 1.15 13.17 -2.37
CA ARG A 93 2.40 13.49 -3.05
C ARG A 93 3.66 13.00 -2.34
N ASP A 94 3.52 12.31 -1.24
CA ASP A 94 4.67 11.79 -0.46
C ASP A 94 5.40 10.65 -1.18
N SER A 95 4.87 10.24 -2.32
CA SER A 95 5.45 9.20 -3.15
C SER A 95 6.49 9.74 -4.12
N GLY A 96 7.47 8.91 -4.42
CA GLY A 96 8.38 9.19 -5.51
C GLY A 96 7.66 9.11 -6.85
N GLN A 97 7.65 10.19 -7.57
CA GLN A 97 6.97 10.30 -8.87
C GLN A 97 7.68 9.55 -10.02
N ASN A 98 8.79 8.89 -9.75
CA ASN A 98 9.73 8.41 -10.78
C ASN A 98 9.67 6.90 -11.00
N GLY A 99 8.57 6.25 -10.73
CA GLY A 99 8.40 4.82 -10.85
C GLY A 99 8.91 4.05 -9.64
N SER A 100 8.74 2.73 -9.68
CA SER A 100 9.09 1.82 -8.59
C SER A 100 10.20 0.89 -9.06
N ILE A 101 11.29 0.79 -8.32
CA ILE A 101 12.34 -0.18 -8.59
C ILE A 101 11.79 -1.56 -8.26
N THR A 102 12.00 -2.51 -9.16
CA THR A 102 11.64 -3.91 -8.93
C THR A 102 12.87 -4.80 -9.12
N LEU A 103 13.04 -5.71 -8.17
CA LEU A 103 14.07 -6.74 -8.21
C LEU A 103 13.38 -8.10 -8.16
N LEU A 104 13.73 -8.99 -9.07
CA LEU A 104 13.22 -10.36 -9.10
C LEU A 104 14.39 -11.34 -8.97
N ARG A 105 14.21 -12.40 -8.19
CA ARG A 105 15.17 -13.48 -8.02
C ARG A 105 14.49 -14.82 -7.96
N ASP A 106 14.87 -15.73 -8.86
CA ASP A 106 14.34 -17.09 -8.96
C ASP A 106 12.80 -17.14 -9.06
N VAL A 107 12.22 -16.33 -9.97
CA VAL A 107 10.77 -16.17 -10.16
C VAL A 107 10.36 -16.65 -11.55
N ASP A 108 9.37 -17.54 -11.63
CA ASP A 108 8.65 -17.80 -12.89
C ASP A 108 7.63 -16.67 -13.09
N PHE A 109 8.10 -15.59 -13.71
CA PHE A 109 7.27 -14.42 -14.00
C PHE A 109 6.43 -14.66 -15.24
N ARG A 110 5.13 -14.57 -15.06
CA ARG A 110 4.16 -14.70 -16.12
C ARG A 110 3.42 -13.40 -16.31
N VAL A 111 3.31 -12.99 -17.54
CA VAL A 111 2.42 -11.89 -17.90
C VAL A 111 1.00 -12.41 -17.85
N VAL A 112 0.73 -13.53 -18.52
CA VAL A 112 -0.56 -14.22 -18.46
C VAL A 112 -0.42 -15.70 -18.87
N GLY A 113 -0.84 -16.60 -18.04
CA GLY A 113 -0.81 -18.04 -18.29
C GLY A 113 0.61 -18.55 -18.53
N ASP A 114 0.85 -19.18 -19.70
CA ASP A 114 2.19 -19.66 -20.06
C ASP A 114 3.06 -18.61 -20.76
N LEU A 115 2.52 -17.40 -20.98
CA LEU A 115 3.30 -16.28 -21.53
C LEU A 115 4.12 -15.63 -20.43
N GLY A 116 5.41 -15.85 -20.46
CA GLY A 116 6.32 -15.33 -19.45
C GLY A 116 7.72 -15.89 -19.63
N PHE A 117 8.52 -15.78 -18.59
CA PHE A 117 9.90 -16.26 -18.56
C PHE A 117 10.32 -16.56 -17.12
N TYR A 118 11.23 -17.50 -16.98
CA TYR A 118 11.88 -17.73 -15.68
C TYR A 118 12.98 -16.69 -15.49
N VAL A 119 12.87 -15.94 -14.40
CA VAL A 119 13.85 -14.92 -14.01
C VAL A 119 14.83 -15.52 -13.03
N HIS A 120 16.10 -15.64 -13.41
CA HIS A 120 17.18 -15.97 -12.49
C HIS A 120 17.46 -14.78 -11.58
N GLN A 121 17.67 -13.62 -12.18
CA GLN A 121 17.73 -12.32 -11.51
C GLN A 121 17.37 -11.22 -12.51
N LEU A 122 16.68 -10.20 -12.03
CA LEU A 122 16.30 -9.05 -12.85
C LEU A 122 16.21 -7.80 -11.98
N SER A 123 16.78 -6.71 -12.47
CA SER A 123 16.58 -5.36 -11.94
C SER A 123 15.88 -4.53 -13.03
N ALA A 124 14.78 -3.90 -12.64
CA ALA A 124 13.99 -3.08 -13.54
C ALA A 124 13.33 -1.93 -12.77
N THR A 125 12.77 -0.99 -13.52
CA THR A 125 11.89 0.06 -12.99
C THR A 125 10.49 -0.08 -13.59
N LEU A 126 9.48 -0.13 -12.75
CA LEU A 126 8.09 0.00 -13.17
C LEU A 126 7.83 1.49 -13.39
N VAL A 127 7.58 1.88 -14.63
CA VAL A 127 7.43 3.29 -15.02
C VAL A 127 5.97 3.55 -15.35
N PRO A 128 5.28 4.43 -14.62
CA PRO A 128 3.91 4.79 -14.95
C PRO A 128 3.81 5.34 -16.38
N ALA A 129 2.80 4.91 -17.13
CA ALA A 129 2.56 5.39 -18.49
C ALA A 129 2.25 6.91 -18.53
N ARG A 130 1.80 7.45 -17.40
CA ARG A 130 1.51 8.87 -17.20
C ARG A 130 2.28 9.40 -16.00
N ALA A 131 2.99 10.50 -16.18
CA ALA A 131 3.75 11.13 -15.10
C ALA A 131 2.82 11.49 -13.91
N GLY A 132 3.27 11.15 -12.71
CA GLY A 132 2.52 11.41 -11.47
C GLY A 132 1.38 10.44 -11.18
N ALA A 133 1.08 9.49 -12.08
CA ALA A 133 0.13 8.42 -11.81
C ALA A 133 0.81 7.24 -11.09
N PRO A 134 0.06 6.42 -10.34
CA PRO A 134 0.60 5.19 -9.77
C PRO A 134 0.80 4.12 -10.86
N VAL A 135 1.61 3.12 -10.55
CA VAL A 135 1.64 1.83 -11.27
C VAL A 135 0.40 1.04 -10.84
N VAL A 136 -0.50 0.70 -11.76
CA VAL A 136 -1.76 0.00 -11.44
C VAL A 136 -1.68 -1.44 -11.93
N PHE A 137 -1.58 -2.40 -11.02
CA PHE A 137 -1.47 -3.82 -11.38
C PHE A 137 -2.75 -4.37 -12.02
N ASP A 138 -3.91 -3.77 -11.72
CA ASP A 138 -5.18 -4.11 -12.36
C ASP A 138 -5.26 -3.68 -13.83
N ASP A 139 -4.39 -2.75 -14.24
CA ASP A 139 -4.26 -2.29 -15.62
C ASP A 139 -2.79 -2.35 -16.06
N PRO A 140 -2.33 -3.47 -16.61
CA PRO A 140 -0.96 -3.62 -17.11
C PRO A 140 -0.56 -2.62 -18.19
N SER A 141 -1.53 -1.93 -18.82
CA SER A 141 -1.25 -0.85 -19.78
C SER A 141 -0.92 0.48 -19.11
N SER A 142 -1.19 0.61 -17.78
CA SER A 142 -0.92 1.81 -17.01
C SER A 142 0.57 2.07 -16.74
N PHE A 143 1.43 1.09 -17.04
CA PHE A 143 2.87 1.20 -16.81
C PHE A 143 3.69 0.42 -17.83
N GLY A 144 4.98 0.70 -17.90
CA GLY A 144 6.01 -0.08 -18.57
C GLY A 144 7.01 -0.66 -17.58
N ILE A 145 7.82 -1.59 -18.04
CA ILE A 145 8.92 -2.18 -17.30
C ILE A 145 10.22 -1.85 -18.06
N ASP A 146 11.00 -0.93 -17.49
CA ASP A 146 12.34 -0.59 -17.99
C ASP A 146 13.36 -1.53 -17.35
N VAL A 147 13.82 -2.52 -18.11
CA VAL A 147 14.77 -3.54 -17.64
C VAL A 147 16.18 -2.97 -17.70
N HIS A 148 16.84 -2.91 -16.54
CA HIS A 148 18.21 -2.41 -16.41
C HIS A 148 19.24 -3.54 -16.61
N ARG A 149 19.01 -4.65 -15.92
CA ARG A 149 19.94 -5.80 -15.99
C ARG A 149 19.20 -7.08 -15.58
N GLY A 150 19.51 -8.19 -16.26
CA GLY A 150 18.93 -9.46 -15.86
C GLY A 150 19.29 -10.63 -16.72
N ILE A 151 18.95 -11.83 -16.25
CA ILE A 151 19.06 -13.09 -16.95
C ILE A 151 17.74 -13.82 -16.83
N VAL A 152 17.17 -14.20 -17.95
CA VAL A 152 15.93 -14.96 -18.02
C VAL A 152 16.06 -16.17 -18.93
N THR A 153 15.23 -17.19 -18.69
CA THR A 153 15.11 -18.38 -19.53
C THR A 153 13.67 -18.56 -20.02
N LEU A 154 13.49 -18.77 -21.31
CA LEU A 154 12.26 -19.24 -21.91
C LEU A 154 12.42 -20.72 -22.24
N ASP A 155 11.75 -21.59 -21.51
CA ASP A 155 11.68 -23.01 -21.82
C ASP A 155 10.81 -23.28 -23.05
N ASP A 156 10.78 -24.53 -23.55
CA ASP A 156 10.03 -24.93 -24.74
C ASP A 156 8.53 -24.62 -24.64
N ALA A 157 7.95 -24.72 -23.45
CA ALA A 157 6.55 -24.41 -23.23
C ALA A 157 6.28 -22.92 -23.39
N LYS A 158 7.13 -22.07 -22.82
CA LYS A 158 7.04 -20.61 -22.95
C LYS A 158 7.32 -20.14 -24.35
N LEU A 159 8.33 -20.69 -25.00
CA LEU A 159 8.61 -20.42 -26.41
C LEU A 159 7.41 -20.81 -27.30
N THR A 160 6.84 -21.99 -27.09
CA THR A 160 5.65 -22.43 -27.80
C THR A 160 4.47 -21.49 -27.55
N ALA A 161 4.25 -21.07 -26.30
CA ALA A 161 3.17 -20.15 -25.97
C ALA A 161 3.34 -18.78 -26.66
N VAL A 162 4.56 -18.24 -26.68
CA VAL A 162 4.86 -16.99 -27.40
C VAL A 162 4.54 -17.11 -28.87
N PHE A 163 4.96 -18.16 -29.53
CA PHE A 163 4.75 -18.35 -30.98
C PHE A 163 3.31 -18.73 -31.30
N ASP A 164 2.78 -19.81 -30.73
CA ASP A 164 1.47 -20.36 -31.12
C ASP A 164 0.30 -19.54 -30.57
N ARG A 165 0.36 -19.16 -29.30
CA ARG A 165 -0.79 -18.52 -28.62
C ARG A 165 -0.79 -17.01 -28.74
N TYR A 166 0.37 -16.38 -28.84
CA TYR A 166 0.47 -14.91 -28.87
C TYR A 166 0.83 -14.40 -30.25
N LEU A 167 2.00 -14.73 -30.78
CA LEU A 167 2.50 -14.20 -32.05
C LEU A 167 1.59 -14.57 -33.24
N PHE A 168 1.23 -15.86 -33.37
CA PHE A 168 0.37 -16.36 -34.43
C PHE A 168 -1.03 -16.77 -33.98
N GLY A 169 -1.43 -16.47 -32.78
CA GLY A 169 -2.74 -16.81 -32.27
C GLY A 169 -3.91 -15.94 -32.73
N TYR A 170 -3.76 -15.16 -33.79
CA TYR A 170 -4.81 -14.30 -34.33
C TYR A 170 -5.60 -14.96 -35.44
N ARG A 171 -6.80 -14.42 -35.74
CA ARG A 171 -7.67 -14.92 -36.78
C ARG A 171 -6.98 -14.75 -38.13
N ASN A 172 -6.97 -15.82 -38.95
CA ASN A 172 -6.31 -15.88 -40.27
C ASN A 172 -4.77 -15.77 -40.20
N ALA A 173 -4.16 -16.13 -39.09
CA ALA A 173 -2.71 -16.29 -39.02
C ALA A 173 -2.25 -17.31 -40.08
N PRO A 174 -1.14 -17.04 -40.76
CA PRO A 174 -0.64 -17.97 -41.81
C PRO A 174 -0.02 -19.24 -41.23
N LEU A 175 0.24 -19.28 -39.92
CA LEU A 175 0.80 -20.40 -39.16
C LEU A 175 -0.10 -20.78 -38.02
N ARG A 176 -0.14 -22.07 -37.68
CA ARG A 176 -0.89 -22.57 -36.48
C ARG A 176 -0.28 -23.87 -35.95
N ARG A 177 -0.73 -24.27 -34.76
CA ARG A 177 -0.28 -25.48 -34.07
C ARG A 177 1.24 -25.51 -33.95
N LEU A 178 1.80 -24.35 -33.65
CA LEU A 178 3.23 -24.21 -33.54
C LEU A 178 3.74 -24.89 -32.27
N ARG A 179 4.90 -25.54 -32.41
CA ARG A 179 5.69 -26.02 -31.29
C ARG A 179 7.11 -25.57 -31.49
N VAL A 180 7.68 -25.00 -30.44
CA VAL A 180 9.06 -24.50 -30.43
C VAL A 180 9.83 -25.24 -29.36
N SER A 181 10.99 -25.75 -29.75
CA SER A 181 11.93 -26.34 -28.77
C SER A 181 13.35 -25.80 -29.03
N ALA A 182 14.15 -25.83 -28.00
CA ALA A 182 15.54 -25.38 -28.00
C ALA A 182 16.47 -26.61 -27.81
N GLY A 183 17.53 -26.70 -28.57
CA GLY A 183 18.51 -27.78 -28.43
C GLY A 183 19.66 -27.63 -29.39
N ASP A 184 20.82 -28.18 -29.07
CA ASP A 184 22.02 -28.22 -29.90
C ASP A 184 22.49 -26.84 -30.44
N GLY A 185 22.15 -25.77 -29.71
CA GLY A 185 22.46 -24.39 -30.12
C GLY A 185 21.54 -23.85 -31.20
N GLU A 186 20.45 -24.53 -31.51
CA GLU A 186 19.45 -24.16 -32.52
C GLU A 186 18.03 -24.17 -31.97
N ILE A 187 17.14 -23.47 -32.65
CA ILE A 187 15.69 -23.48 -32.36
C ILE A 187 15.01 -24.37 -33.42
N HIS A 188 14.14 -25.25 -32.95
CA HIS A 188 13.30 -26.08 -33.77
C HIS A 188 11.86 -25.60 -33.69
N LEU A 189 11.28 -25.22 -34.81
CA LEU A 189 9.90 -24.75 -34.93
C LEU A 189 9.13 -25.70 -35.86
N THR A 190 8.09 -26.34 -35.35
CA THR A 190 7.18 -27.18 -36.12
C THR A 190 5.76 -26.62 -36.08
N GLY A 191 4.96 -26.94 -37.11
CA GLY A 191 3.57 -26.50 -37.16
C GLY A 191 2.94 -26.72 -38.53
N GLU A 192 1.87 -26.00 -38.80
CA GLU A 192 1.16 -26.00 -40.08
C GLU A 192 1.14 -24.60 -40.67
N MET A 193 1.43 -24.48 -41.99
CA MET A 193 1.33 -23.23 -42.74
C MET A 193 0.18 -23.29 -43.76
N GLN A 194 -0.43 -22.13 -44.02
CA GLN A 194 -1.55 -22.03 -44.96
C GLN A 194 -1.04 -21.85 -46.40
N ARG A 195 -1.25 -22.89 -47.24
CA ARG A 195 -0.90 -22.89 -48.66
C ARG A 195 -1.88 -23.76 -49.46
N GLY A 196 -2.99 -23.15 -49.93
CA GLY A 196 -4.07 -23.93 -50.58
C GLY A 196 -4.80 -24.90 -49.63
N GLY A 197 -4.27 -25.09 -48.47
CA GLY A 197 -4.67 -25.92 -47.34
C GLY A 197 -3.65 -25.79 -46.22
N TRP A 198 -3.80 -26.53 -45.14
CA TRP A 198 -2.84 -26.57 -44.04
C TRP A 198 -1.78 -27.63 -44.29
N VAL A 199 -0.55 -27.20 -44.41
CA VAL A 199 0.61 -28.03 -44.78
C VAL A 199 1.58 -28.08 -43.58
N PRO A 200 1.95 -29.28 -43.12
CA PRO A 200 2.93 -29.41 -42.03
C PRO A 200 4.32 -28.96 -42.45
N PHE A 201 5.00 -28.25 -41.58
CA PHE A 201 6.38 -27.79 -41.78
C PHE A 201 7.23 -27.99 -40.51
N ALA A 202 8.55 -28.02 -40.74
CA ALA A 202 9.54 -27.96 -39.67
C ALA A 202 10.71 -27.06 -40.11
N LEU A 203 11.10 -26.16 -39.23
CA LEU A 203 12.26 -25.29 -39.39
C LEU A 203 13.26 -25.59 -38.28
N THR A 204 14.52 -25.67 -38.62
CA THR A 204 15.63 -25.65 -37.66
C THR A 204 16.48 -24.45 -38.01
N GLY A 205 16.92 -23.69 -37.00
CA GLY A 205 17.68 -22.49 -37.29
C GLY A 205 18.35 -21.86 -36.08
N LYS A 206 19.18 -20.89 -36.40
CA LYS A 206 19.93 -20.11 -35.39
C LYS A 206 19.21 -18.85 -35.03
N LEU A 207 19.36 -18.43 -33.76
CA LEU A 207 18.84 -17.17 -33.27
C LEU A 207 20.02 -16.23 -33.04
N SER A 208 19.87 -14.97 -33.43
CA SER A 208 20.85 -13.93 -33.21
C SER A 208 20.16 -12.63 -32.69
N VAL A 209 20.94 -11.74 -32.12
CA VAL A 209 20.47 -10.42 -31.68
C VAL A 209 20.97 -9.37 -32.65
N ARG A 210 20.10 -8.47 -33.05
CA ARG A 210 20.45 -7.31 -33.88
C ARG A 210 20.03 -6.03 -33.19
N GLY A 211 21.00 -5.14 -32.95
CA GLY A 211 20.78 -3.84 -32.31
C GLY A 211 20.23 -3.89 -30.88
N GLY A 212 20.34 -5.05 -30.20
CA GLY A 212 19.84 -5.21 -28.81
C GLY A 212 18.32 -5.29 -28.68
N SER A 213 17.55 -4.99 -29.73
CA SER A 213 16.09 -4.94 -29.75
C SER A 213 15.39 -5.94 -30.66
N GLU A 214 16.13 -6.57 -31.55
CA GLU A 214 15.59 -7.53 -32.51
C GLU A 214 16.19 -8.92 -32.31
N LEU A 215 15.34 -9.93 -32.26
CA LEU A 215 15.71 -11.33 -32.42
C LEU A 215 15.50 -11.74 -33.83
N VAL A 216 16.54 -12.28 -34.49
CA VAL A 216 16.51 -12.75 -35.86
C VAL A 216 16.66 -14.26 -35.85
N PHE A 217 15.61 -14.95 -36.25
CA PHE A 217 15.65 -16.40 -36.48
C PHE A 217 16.01 -16.67 -37.96
N HIS A 218 17.15 -17.26 -38.16
CA HIS A 218 17.65 -17.67 -39.49
C HIS A 218 17.53 -19.18 -39.64
N PRO A 219 16.61 -19.71 -40.48
CA PRO A 219 16.45 -21.14 -40.70
C PRO A 219 17.65 -21.70 -41.45
N THR A 220 18.26 -22.73 -40.87
CA THR A 220 19.34 -23.52 -41.51
C THR A 220 18.78 -24.72 -42.28
N ALA A 221 17.65 -25.27 -41.82
CA ALA A 221 16.94 -26.35 -42.46
C ALA A 221 15.44 -26.07 -42.54
N ILE A 222 14.85 -26.24 -43.72
CA ILE A 222 13.44 -26.06 -43.99
C ILE A 222 12.87 -27.37 -44.53
N ARG A 223 11.89 -27.95 -43.81
CA ARG A 223 11.18 -29.15 -44.24
C ARG A 223 9.70 -28.85 -44.42
N VAL A 224 9.13 -29.32 -45.51
CA VAL A 224 7.71 -29.22 -45.85
C VAL A 224 7.18 -30.61 -46.13
N GLN A 225 6.15 -31.07 -45.45
CA GLN A 225 5.64 -32.45 -45.53
C GLN A 225 6.74 -33.50 -45.28
N GLY A 226 7.71 -33.20 -44.43
CA GLY A 226 8.85 -34.08 -44.13
C GLY A 226 10.00 -34.04 -45.15
N LEU A 227 9.84 -33.42 -46.30
CA LEU A 227 10.84 -33.31 -47.33
C LEU A 227 11.71 -32.05 -47.16
N ASP A 228 13.02 -32.17 -47.45
CA ASP A 228 13.92 -31.01 -47.42
C ASP A 228 13.60 -30.06 -48.59
N ALA A 229 13.16 -28.85 -48.22
CA ALA A 229 12.78 -27.82 -49.20
C ALA A 229 13.96 -26.92 -49.59
N ASN A 230 15.09 -26.92 -48.92
CA ASN A 230 16.24 -26.04 -49.17
C ASN A 230 16.80 -26.18 -50.60
N PRO A 231 17.01 -27.40 -51.14
CA PRO A 231 17.53 -27.54 -52.49
C PRO A 231 16.58 -26.96 -53.56
N VAL A 232 15.28 -27.22 -53.41
CA VAL A 232 14.25 -26.74 -54.32
C VAL A 232 14.11 -25.23 -54.26
N MET A 233 14.08 -24.65 -53.06
CA MET A 233 13.99 -23.21 -52.88
C MET A 233 15.19 -22.47 -53.46
N ARG A 234 16.40 -23.00 -53.27
CA ARG A 234 17.62 -22.47 -53.91
C ARG A 234 17.59 -22.55 -55.42
N ALA A 235 17.24 -23.72 -55.97
CA ALA A 235 17.15 -23.90 -57.39
C ALA A 235 16.12 -23.00 -58.07
N ALA A 236 15.00 -22.76 -57.44
CA ALA A 236 13.92 -21.91 -57.91
C ALA A 236 14.11 -20.40 -57.51
N ASN A 237 15.17 -20.06 -56.80
CA ASN A 237 15.41 -18.71 -56.24
C ASN A 237 14.21 -18.16 -55.45
N VAL A 238 13.54 -19.03 -54.66
CA VAL A 238 12.38 -18.71 -53.85
C VAL A 238 12.82 -18.56 -52.38
N ARG A 239 12.40 -17.48 -51.73
CA ARG A 239 12.63 -17.22 -50.33
C ARG A 239 11.37 -17.52 -49.49
N MET A 240 11.52 -17.66 -48.18
CA MET A 240 10.37 -17.86 -47.30
C MET A 240 9.37 -16.69 -47.37
N SER A 241 9.85 -15.45 -47.55
CA SER A 241 9.01 -14.27 -47.74
C SER A 241 8.14 -14.28 -48.97
N ASP A 242 8.53 -15.07 -50.02
CA ASP A 242 7.74 -15.28 -51.25
C ASP A 242 6.63 -16.31 -50.99
N LEU A 243 6.84 -17.16 -49.99
CA LEU A 243 5.91 -18.23 -49.63
C LEU A 243 4.92 -17.79 -48.57
N LEU A 244 5.33 -17.04 -47.58
CA LEU A 244 4.53 -16.62 -46.42
C LEU A 244 4.65 -15.11 -46.23
N ARG A 245 3.54 -14.46 -46.03
CA ARG A 245 3.54 -13.05 -45.66
C ARG A 245 3.36 -12.94 -44.16
N ILE A 246 4.43 -12.55 -43.48
CA ILE A 246 4.41 -12.18 -42.05
C ILE A 246 4.93 -10.75 -41.99
N ASP A 247 4.02 -9.81 -41.71
CA ASP A 247 4.32 -8.38 -41.61
C ASP A 247 3.41 -7.80 -40.52
N THR A 248 3.84 -7.95 -39.30
CA THR A 248 3.15 -7.47 -38.11
C THR A 248 4.08 -6.53 -37.33
N PRO A 249 3.58 -5.69 -36.45
CA PRO A 249 4.43 -4.84 -35.62
C PRO A 249 5.39 -5.61 -34.69
N ILE A 250 5.17 -6.92 -34.50
CA ILE A 250 6.02 -7.76 -33.65
C ILE A 250 7.02 -8.56 -34.46
N ALA A 251 6.58 -9.11 -35.59
CA ALA A 251 7.39 -10.00 -36.36
C ALA A 251 7.23 -9.73 -37.86
N LYS A 252 8.34 -9.78 -38.56
CA LYS A 252 8.41 -9.58 -40.00
C LYS A 252 9.31 -10.63 -40.63
N LEU A 253 8.84 -11.23 -41.73
CA LEU A 253 9.63 -12.13 -42.53
C LEU A 253 10.35 -11.34 -43.62
N VAL A 254 11.67 -11.33 -43.59
CA VAL A 254 12.55 -10.62 -44.54
C VAL A 254 13.48 -11.62 -45.21
N GLY A 255 13.22 -11.95 -46.47
CA GLY A 255 13.91 -13.06 -47.11
C GLY A 255 13.56 -14.38 -46.43
N ASP A 256 14.55 -15.04 -45.86
CA ASP A 256 14.36 -16.27 -45.09
C ASP A 256 14.35 -16.02 -43.59
N ASP A 257 14.65 -14.78 -43.12
CA ASP A 257 14.80 -14.43 -41.72
C ASP A 257 13.47 -13.98 -41.11
N LEU A 258 13.10 -14.56 -39.98
CA LEU A 258 12.04 -14.04 -39.12
C LEU A 258 12.62 -13.06 -38.12
N VAL A 259 12.35 -11.78 -38.33
CA VAL A 259 12.79 -10.68 -37.44
C VAL A 259 11.69 -10.36 -36.46
N MET A 260 11.99 -10.40 -35.15
CA MET A 260 11.03 -10.19 -34.05
C MET A 260 11.48 -9.05 -33.16
N GLN A 261 10.55 -8.17 -32.77
CA GLN A 261 10.79 -7.07 -31.85
C GLN A 261 10.65 -7.56 -30.42
N VAL A 262 11.75 -7.57 -29.64
CA VAL A 262 11.78 -8.17 -28.29
C VAL A 262 10.86 -7.43 -27.34
N ASP A 263 10.81 -6.10 -27.44
CA ASP A 263 9.96 -5.24 -26.61
C ASP A 263 8.45 -5.48 -26.81
N ARG A 264 8.07 -6.23 -27.83
CA ARG A 264 6.69 -6.52 -28.23
C ARG A 264 6.33 -8.01 -28.22
N LEU A 265 7.26 -8.87 -27.81
CA LEU A 265 7.01 -10.33 -27.76
C LEU A 265 6.04 -10.76 -26.64
N MET A 266 5.67 -9.86 -25.75
CA MET A 266 4.72 -10.11 -24.65
C MET A 266 3.56 -9.10 -24.70
N PRO A 267 2.38 -9.48 -24.18
CA PRO A 267 1.31 -8.51 -23.95
C PRO A 267 1.74 -7.44 -22.92
N PRO A 268 0.99 -6.34 -22.78
CA PRO A 268 1.29 -5.34 -21.75
C PRO A 268 1.54 -5.96 -20.36
N PRO A 269 2.44 -5.36 -19.56
CA PRO A 269 3.08 -4.05 -19.73
C PRO A 269 4.16 -4.05 -20.79
N ARG A 270 4.38 -2.85 -21.39
CA ARG A 270 5.45 -2.70 -22.37
C ARG A 270 6.81 -2.92 -21.71
N LEU A 271 7.64 -3.74 -22.33
CA LEU A 271 9.01 -3.98 -21.90
C LEU A 271 9.96 -3.05 -22.68
N LYS A 272 10.79 -2.32 -21.98
CA LYS A 272 11.95 -1.63 -22.56
C LYS A 272 13.20 -2.33 -22.07
N LEU A 273 13.94 -2.93 -22.99
CA LEU A 273 15.09 -3.74 -22.65
C LEU A 273 16.12 -3.75 -23.78
N THR A 274 17.36 -4.09 -23.45
CA THR A 274 18.46 -4.29 -24.40
C THR A 274 19.03 -5.67 -24.18
N VAL A 275 18.89 -6.54 -25.20
CA VAL A 275 19.49 -7.88 -25.18
C VAL A 275 20.96 -7.76 -25.54
N VAL A 276 21.84 -8.18 -24.64
CA VAL A 276 23.29 -8.13 -24.84
C VAL A 276 23.89 -9.50 -25.16
N ALA A 277 23.21 -10.56 -24.76
CA ALA A 277 23.64 -11.94 -25.09
C ALA A 277 22.42 -12.87 -25.15
N LEU A 278 22.54 -13.92 -25.95
CA LEU A 278 21.62 -15.05 -25.96
C LEU A 278 22.41 -16.37 -25.99
N ARG A 279 21.78 -17.40 -25.41
CA ARG A 279 22.32 -18.76 -25.46
C ARG A 279 21.14 -19.75 -25.59
N ILE A 280 21.25 -20.67 -26.54
CA ILE A 280 20.31 -21.77 -26.71
C ILE A 280 20.87 -22.99 -25.98
N THR A 281 20.09 -23.55 -25.07
CA THR A 281 20.44 -24.71 -24.28
C THR A 281 19.30 -25.75 -24.29
N PRO A 282 19.53 -27.00 -23.89
CA PRO A 282 18.43 -27.96 -23.75
C PRO A 282 17.34 -27.54 -22.77
N ALA A 283 17.64 -26.59 -21.88
CA ALA A 283 16.66 -26.04 -20.92
C ALA A 283 15.80 -24.90 -21.51
N GLY A 284 16.17 -24.41 -22.71
CA GLY A 284 15.46 -23.32 -23.38
C GLY A 284 16.39 -22.23 -23.91
N LEU A 285 15.83 -21.06 -24.16
CA LEU A 285 16.52 -19.87 -24.63
C LEU A 285 16.83 -18.96 -23.44
N ASP A 286 18.11 -18.80 -23.13
CA ASP A 286 18.62 -17.82 -22.15
C ASP A 286 18.82 -16.47 -22.85
N LEU A 287 18.32 -15.41 -22.23
CA LEU A 287 18.54 -14.02 -22.65
C LEU A 287 19.14 -13.23 -21.51
N ALA A 288 20.21 -12.49 -21.81
CA ALA A 288 20.81 -11.53 -20.88
C ALA A 288 20.51 -10.10 -21.34
N PHE A 289 20.13 -9.28 -20.39
CA PHE A 289 19.79 -7.86 -20.58
C PHE A 289 20.79 -6.98 -19.85
N ASP A 290 21.14 -5.85 -20.47
CA ASP A 290 21.94 -4.79 -19.83
C ASP A 290 21.69 -3.49 -20.62
N ASP A 291 21.24 -2.42 -19.92
CA ASP A 291 21.00 -1.10 -20.53
C ASP A 291 22.22 -0.16 -20.32
N GLY A 292 23.32 -0.69 -19.76
CA GLY A 292 24.52 0.08 -19.44
C GLY A 292 24.41 0.91 -18.15
N THR A 293 23.27 0.90 -17.46
CA THR A 293 23.15 1.52 -16.15
C THR A 293 23.78 0.60 -15.10
N GLN A 294 24.54 1.17 -14.16
CA GLN A 294 25.12 0.39 -13.06
C GLN A 294 24.09 0.17 -11.95
N ALA A 295 22.89 -0.25 -12.29
CA ALA A 295 21.85 -0.56 -11.32
C ALA A 295 22.26 -1.80 -10.53
N GLY A 296 22.58 -1.61 -9.24
CA GLY A 296 22.89 -2.71 -8.34
C GLY A 296 21.66 -3.60 -8.13
N PHE A 297 21.92 -4.90 -7.91
CA PHE A 297 20.91 -5.86 -7.49
C PHE A 297 21.21 -6.27 -6.05
N ALA A 298 20.38 -5.83 -5.12
CA ALA A 298 20.48 -6.22 -3.71
C ALA A 298 19.10 -6.44 -3.12
N MET A 299 18.77 -7.70 -2.86
CA MET A 299 17.58 -8.03 -2.06
C MET A 299 17.84 -7.64 -0.59
N PRO A 300 16.80 -7.24 0.15
CA PRO A 300 16.93 -6.98 1.58
C PRO A 300 17.37 -8.24 2.35
N ASP A 301 18.03 -8.03 3.48
CA ASP A 301 18.42 -9.10 4.38
C ASP A 301 17.21 -9.91 4.82
N GLY A 302 17.35 -11.23 4.86
CA GLY A 302 16.25 -12.14 5.20
C GLY A 302 15.21 -12.35 4.10
N ALA A 303 15.38 -11.77 2.91
CA ALA A 303 14.49 -12.06 1.79
C ALA A 303 14.57 -13.56 1.41
N PRO A 304 13.42 -14.21 1.12
CA PRO A 304 13.42 -15.59 0.67
C PRO A 304 14.25 -15.73 -0.62
N ARG A 305 14.77 -16.94 -0.89
CA ARG A 305 15.54 -17.22 -2.09
C ARG A 305 14.78 -16.78 -3.35
N GLN A 306 13.50 -17.15 -3.42
CA GLN A 306 12.58 -16.79 -4.49
C GLN A 306 11.79 -15.56 -4.05
N ALA A 307 12.01 -14.42 -4.69
CA ALA A 307 11.39 -13.18 -4.25
C ALA A 307 11.28 -12.14 -5.37
N MET A 308 10.29 -11.29 -5.22
CA MET A 308 10.09 -10.05 -5.98
C MET A 308 10.02 -8.90 -4.97
N LEU A 309 10.87 -7.88 -5.15
CA LEU A 309 10.85 -6.65 -4.38
C LEU A 309 10.32 -5.52 -5.24
N ILE A 310 9.42 -4.71 -4.70
CA ILE A 310 8.98 -3.45 -5.31
C ILE A 310 9.25 -2.34 -4.30
N ARG A 311 10.04 -1.35 -4.69
CA ARG A 311 10.43 -0.27 -3.79
C ARG A 311 10.34 1.10 -4.46
N GLY A 312 9.74 2.03 -3.74
CA GLY A 312 9.50 3.40 -4.15
C GLY A 312 8.34 3.54 -5.13
N GLY A 313 7.92 4.78 -5.39
CA GLY A 313 6.75 5.08 -6.21
C GLY A 313 5.44 4.62 -5.57
N ASP A 314 4.34 4.96 -6.21
CA ASP A 314 3.02 4.49 -5.80
C ASP A 314 2.62 3.30 -6.65
N VAL A 315 2.14 2.26 -5.98
CA VAL A 315 1.72 1.01 -6.64
C VAL A 315 0.33 0.68 -6.17
N LYS A 316 -0.61 0.46 -7.09
CA LYS A 316 -1.99 0.12 -6.77
C LYS A 316 -2.27 -1.35 -7.03
N PHE A 317 -2.80 -2.01 -6.00
CA PHE A 317 -3.33 -3.37 -6.05
C PHE A 317 -4.79 -3.33 -5.63
N MET A 318 -5.73 -3.67 -6.51
CA MET A 318 -7.15 -3.60 -6.21
C MET A 318 -7.56 -2.22 -5.64
N ARG A 319 -7.96 -2.16 -4.37
CA ARG A 319 -8.32 -0.91 -3.67
C ARG A 319 -7.16 -0.30 -2.89
N SER A 320 -6.11 -1.07 -2.66
CA SER A 320 -4.96 -0.70 -1.84
C SER A 320 -3.87 -0.06 -2.71
N MET A 321 -3.40 1.10 -2.30
CA MET A 321 -2.31 1.82 -2.97
C MET A 321 -1.18 2.09 -1.99
N PRO A 322 -0.20 1.18 -1.86
CA PRO A 322 1.05 1.49 -1.18
C PRO A 322 1.71 2.73 -1.76
N MET A 323 1.82 3.75 -0.94
CA MET A 323 2.47 5.01 -1.28
C MET A 323 3.95 4.91 -0.91
N ASN A 324 4.83 5.26 -1.85
CA ASN A 324 6.26 5.04 -1.67
C ASN A 324 6.56 3.58 -1.27
N ALA A 325 6.13 2.65 -2.12
CA ALA A 325 6.06 1.21 -1.85
C ALA A 325 7.37 0.62 -1.28
N ASP A 326 7.24 -0.28 -0.32
CA ASP A 326 8.29 -1.20 0.14
C ASP A 326 7.66 -2.58 0.34
N ILE A 327 7.63 -3.35 -0.75
CA ILE A 327 6.85 -4.59 -0.86
C ILE A 327 7.77 -5.72 -1.23
N LEU A 328 7.82 -6.75 -0.41
CA LEU A 328 8.52 -8.01 -0.67
C LEU A 328 7.49 -9.12 -0.92
N ILE A 329 7.46 -9.66 -2.13
CA ILE A 329 6.55 -10.76 -2.51
C ILE A 329 7.35 -12.05 -2.61
N GLY A 330 6.85 -13.11 -2.02
CA GLY A 330 7.48 -14.41 -2.06
C GLY A 330 6.49 -15.58 -1.90
N PRO A 331 6.97 -16.83 -2.02
CA PRO A 331 6.12 -17.99 -1.86
C PRO A 331 5.57 -18.11 -0.44
N ALA A 332 4.37 -18.67 -0.32
CA ALA A 332 3.84 -19.09 0.98
C ALA A 332 4.73 -20.18 1.60
N PRO A 333 4.85 -20.25 2.95
CA PRO A 333 5.74 -21.19 3.62
C PRO A 333 5.48 -22.68 3.32
N ALA A 334 4.26 -23.02 2.92
CA ALA A 334 3.87 -24.38 2.57
C ALA A 334 4.23 -24.79 1.13
N ALA A 335 4.92 -23.91 0.36
CA ALA A 335 5.38 -24.28 -0.97
C ALA A 335 6.40 -25.44 -0.87
N PRO A 336 6.29 -26.49 -1.70
CA PRO A 336 7.27 -27.56 -1.72
C PRO A 336 8.67 -27.03 -1.95
N ASP A 337 9.67 -27.57 -1.25
CA ASP A 337 11.06 -27.21 -1.49
C ASP A 337 11.44 -27.47 -2.94
N GLY A 338 11.99 -26.45 -3.61
CA GLY A 338 12.42 -26.51 -5.00
C GLY A 338 11.31 -26.23 -6.04
N ALA A 339 10.07 -26.03 -5.66
CA ALA A 339 9.03 -25.58 -6.57
C ALA A 339 9.33 -24.14 -7.04
N PRO A 340 9.16 -23.82 -8.33
CA PRO A 340 9.34 -22.45 -8.80
C PRO A 340 8.26 -21.53 -8.18
N PHE A 341 8.67 -20.36 -7.75
CA PHE A 341 7.73 -19.31 -7.34
C PHE A 341 7.14 -18.64 -8.58
N VAL A 342 5.85 -18.80 -8.76
CA VAL A 342 5.14 -18.26 -9.92
C VAL A 342 4.40 -16.99 -9.53
N PHE A 343 4.67 -15.94 -10.29
CA PHE A 343 3.89 -14.70 -10.22
C PHE A 343 3.23 -14.46 -11.59
N ASP A 344 1.89 -14.45 -11.63
CA ASP A 344 1.10 -14.18 -12.85
C ASP A 344 0.47 -12.78 -12.75
N LEU A 345 0.96 -11.85 -13.56
CA LEU A 345 0.58 -10.45 -13.49
C LEU A 345 -0.90 -10.21 -13.79
N TYR A 346 -1.49 -10.94 -14.75
CA TYR A 346 -2.91 -10.76 -15.09
C TYR A 346 -3.87 -11.44 -14.11
N HIS A 347 -3.34 -12.31 -13.23
CA HIS A 347 -4.10 -13.05 -12.23
C HIS A 347 -3.53 -12.86 -10.81
N TYR A 348 -2.79 -11.76 -10.62
CA TYR A 348 -2.23 -11.46 -9.30
C TYR A 348 -3.30 -11.35 -8.21
N ARG A 349 -4.53 -10.93 -8.58
CA ARG A 349 -5.65 -10.80 -7.63
C ARG A 349 -5.98 -12.11 -6.94
N GLU A 350 -6.07 -13.16 -7.74
CA GLU A 350 -6.37 -14.51 -7.24
C GLU A 350 -5.24 -15.03 -6.36
N GLN A 351 -3.99 -14.80 -6.77
CA GLN A 351 -2.82 -15.18 -5.98
C GLN A 351 -2.76 -14.41 -4.65
N VAL A 352 -2.95 -13.11 -4.69
CA VAL A 352 -2.94 -12.24 -3.51
C VAL A 352 -4.11 -12.57 -2.57
N SER A 353 -5.31 -12.84 -3.12
CA SER A 353 -6.49 -13.21 -2.32
C SER A 353 -6.35 -14.57 -1.64
N ALA A 354 -5.56 -15.46 -2.23
CA ALA A 354 -5.25 -16.75 -1.64
C ALA A 354 -4.04 -16.72 -0.68
N GLY A 355 -3.37 -15.58 -0.62
CA GLY A 355 -2.21 -15.34 0.22
C GLY A 355 -2.52 -14.55 1.49
N TYR A 356 -1.48 -13.99 2.06
CA TYR A 356 -1.59 -13.09 3.21
C TYR A 356 -0.48 -12.03 3.20
N PHE A 357 -0.72 -10.96 3.94
CA PHE A 357 0.17 -9.83 4.10
C PHE A 357 0.66 -9.78 5.55
N ASN A 358 1.92 -9.42 5.71
CA ASN A 358 2.49 -9.04 6.98
C ASN A 358 3.05 -7.63 6.84
N PHE A 359 2.71 -6.75 7.76
CA PHE A 359 3.24 -5.40 7.83
C PHE A 359 4.28 -5.32 8.94
N ALA A 360 5.41 -4.68 8.64
CA ALA A 360 6.28 -4.18 9.70
C ALA A 360 5.69 -2.87 10.26
N PRO A 361 5.97 -2.49 11.52
CA PRO A 361 5.53 -1.20 12.06
C PRO A 361 6.00 0.00 11.22
N SER A 362 7.06 -0.18 10.47
CA SER A 362 7.60 0.78 9.50
C SER A 362 6.72 1.03 8.28
N GLY A 363 5.76 0.15 8.00
CA GLY A 363 4.97 0.15 6.78
C GLY A 363 5.54 -0.74 5.67
N ALA A 364 6.71 -1.36 5.85
CA ALA A 364 7.20 -2.37 4.91
C ALA A 364 6.25 -3.57 4.89
N MET A 365 5.89 -4.01 3.69
CA MET A 365 4.90 -5.06 3.46
C MET A 365 5.58 -6.31 2.92
N THR A 366 5.27 -7.46 3.52
CA THR A 366 5.62 -8.77 2.97
C THR A 366 4.36 -9.48 2.52
N ILE A 367 4.29 -9.84 1.24
CA ILE A 367 3.18 -10.59 0.65
C ILE A 367 3.62 -12.02 0.44
N ARG A 368 2.87 -12.97 0.98
CA ARG A 368 3.08 -14.40 0.81
C ARG A 368 1.94 -14.96 -0.02
N ILE A 369 2.26 -15.42 -1.22
CA ILE A 369 1.28 -15.93 -2.18
C ILE A 369 1.56 -17.40 -2.54
N PRO A 370 0.52 -18.19 -2.76
CA PRO A 370 0.70 -19.57 -3.25
C PRO A 370 1.12 -19.56 -4.73
N SER A 371 1.87 -20.59 -5.13
CA SER A 371 2.15 -20.85 -6.53
C SER A 371 1.07 -21.75 -7.11
N TYR A 372 0.43 -21.34 -8.20
CA TYR A 372 -0.65 -22.11 -8.85
C TYR A 372 -0.20 -23.05 -9.96
N LEU A 373 1.10 -23.21 -10.17
CA LEU A 373 1.56 -24.12 -11.21
C LEU A 373 1.73 -25.54 -10.69
N GLY A 374 0.94 -26.45 -11.29
CA GLY A 374 1.19 -27.87 -11.32
C GLY A 374 0.65 -28.70 -10.14
N ALA A 375 0.23 -28.10 -9.07
CA ALA A 375 -0.50 -28.78 -8.00
C ALA A 375 -1.48 -27.81 -7.36
N ALA A 376 -2.70 -28.26 -7.09
CA ALA A 376 -3.59 -27.53 -6.19
C ALA A 376 -2.82 -27.21 -4.91
N PRO A 377 -2.87 -25.95 -4.39
CA PRO A 377 -2.27 -25.66 -3.10
C PRO A 377 -2.80 -26.65 -2.08
N PRO A 378 -1.98 -27.07 -1.09
CA PRO A 378 -2.44 -28.01 -0.06
C PRO A 378 -3.76 -27.47 0.52
N VAL A 379 -4.77 -28.30 0.52
CA VAL A 379 -6.14 -27.98 0.98
C VAL A 379 -6.12 -27.37 2.38
N ASP A 380 -5.15 -27.78 3.20
CA ASP A 380 -4.96 -27.34 4.58
C ASP A 380 -4.45 -25.88 4.71
N ALA A 381 -3.79 -25.34 3.68
CA ALA A 381 -3.28 -23.96 3.71
C ALA A 381 -4.32 -22.91 3.26
N LEU A 382 -5.30 -23.31 2.45
CA LEU A 382 -6.29 -22.41 1.84
C LEU A 382 -7.75 -22.86 2.07
N GLY A 383 -7.96 -24.04 2.67
CA GLY A 383 -9.28 -24.62 2.87
C GLY A 383 -10.05 -24.87 1.55
N SER A 384 -11.35 -25.12 1.65
CA SER A 384 -12.23 -25.34 0.48
C SER A 384 -12.35 -24.13 -0.47
N ALA A 385 -11.94 -22.93 -0.01
CA ALA A 385 -11.90 -21.74 -0.82
C ALA A 385 -10.74 -21.78 -1.83
N GLY A 386 -9.59 -22.38 -1.47
CA GLY A 386 -8.43 -22.50 -2.36
C GLY A 386 -8.66 -23.41 -3.56
N ALA A 387 -9.41 -24.51 -3.39
CA ALA A 387 -9.76 -25.39 -4.52
C ALA A 387 -10.65 -24.66 -5.56
N ARG A 388 -11.65 -23.90 -5.09
CA ARG A 388 -12.53 -23.11 -5.96
C ARG A 388 -11.80 -21.97 -6.66
N LEU A 389 -10.81 -21.37 -6.00
CA LEU A 389 -9.96 -20.34 -6.60
C LEU A 389 -9.09 -20.93 -7.73
N ASN A 390 -8.63 -22.17 -7.58
CA ASN A 390 -7.77 -22.82 -8.59
C ASN A 390 -8.53 -23.11 -9.89
N ASP A 391 -9.80 -23.54 -9.82
CA ASP A 391 -10.65 -23.76 -10.99
C ASP A 391 -10.97 -22.43 -11.69
N SER A 392 -11.36 -21.40 -10.92
CA SER A 392 -11.65 -20.08 -11.45
C SER A 392 -10.40 -19.39 -12.04
N PHE A 393 -9.20 -19.70 -11.51
CA PHE A 393 -7.94 -19.19 -11.99
C PHE A 393 -7.63 -19.69 -13.41
N ALA A 394 -7.82 -20.96 -13.69
CA ALA A 394 -7.60 -21.51 -15.03
C ALA A 394 -8.49 -20.88 -16.10
N ASP A 395 -9.79 -20.69 -15.80
CA ASP A 395 -10.72 -20.01 -16.70
C ASP A 395 -10.40 -18.53 -16.87
N ALA A 396 -10.01 -17.84 -15.81
CA ALA A 396 -9.60 -16.46 -15.82
C ALA A 396 -8.33 -16.26 -16.66
N GLN A 397 -7.35 -17.18 -16.57
CA GLN A 397 -6.17 -17.15 -17.43
C GLN A 397 -6.52 -17.16 -18.92
N GLN A 398 -7.43 -18.02 -19.34
CA GLN A 398 -7.85 -18.10 -20.74
C GLN A 398 -8.60 -16.84 -21.17
N ALA A 399 -9.40 -16.25 -20.31
CA ALA A 399 -10.09 -15.00 -20.59
C ALA A 399 -9.10 -13.83 -20.70
N ALA A 400 -8.14 -13.73 -19.78
CA ALA A 400 -7.13 -12.70 -19.78
C ALA A 400 -6.18 -12.80 -20.98
N LEU A 401 -5.81 -14.02 -21.40
CA LEU A 401 -5.02 -14.24 -22.60
C LEU A 401 -5.75 -13.75 -23.86
N ARG A 402 -7.06 -14.04 -23.95
CA ARG A 402 -7.90 -13.55 -25.06
C ARG A 402 -7.99 -12.03 -25.07
N GLU A 403 -8.16 -11.43 -23.91
CA GLU A 403 -8.23 -9.97 -23.77
C GLU A 403 -6.89 -9.30 -24.06
N ALA A 404 -5.78 -9.82 -23.54
CA ALA A 404 -4.44 -9.32 -23.82
C ALA A 404 -4.14 -9.34 -25.31
N ARG A 405 -4.51 -10.44 -26.00
CA ARG A 405 -4.38 -10.57 -27.45
C ARG A 405 -5.25 -9.56 -28.18
N ARG A 406 -6.48 -9.37 -27.75
CA ARG A 406 -7.41 -8.39 -28.36
C ARG A 406 -6.88 -6.96 -28.23
N ARG A 407 -6.41 -6.57 -27.06
CA ARG A 407 -5.81 -5.24 -26.82
C ARG A 407 -4.58 -5.03 -27.68
N TRP A 408 -3.70 -6.01 -27.71
CA TRP A 408 -2.50 -5.93 -28.51
C TRP A 408 -2.80 -5.69 -30.00
N PHE A 409 -3.79 -6.39 -30.58
CA PHE A 409 -4.20 -6.17 -31.96
C PHE A 409 -4.82 -4.79 -32.19
N ALA A 410 -5.62 -4.32 -31.25
CA ALA A 410 -6.20 -2.98 -31.32
C ALA A 410 -5.10 -1.91 -31.32
N ASP A 411 -4.12 -2.03 -30.42
CA ASP A 411 -3.00 -1.09 -30.32
C ASP A 411 -2.07 -1.16 -31.55
N ALA A 412 -1.84 -2.35 -32.07
CA ALA A 412 -1.03 -2.58 -33.28
C ALA A 412 -1.67 -1.99 -34.55
N LEU A 413 -3.01 -2.03 -34.63
CA LEU A 413 -3.77 -1.49 -35.77
C LEU A 413 -4.02 0.02 -35.62
N ALA A 414 -4.14 0.52 -34.41
CA ALA A 414 -4.41 1.94 -34.14
C ALA A 414 -3.19 2.86 -34.32
N GLY A 415 -2.00 2.28 -34.57
CA GLY A 415 -0.78 3.06 -34.78
C GLY A 415 -0.54 4.06 -33.64
N SER A 416 -0.18 3.55 -32.46
CA SER A 416 0.27 4.36 -31.30
C SER A 416 -0.64 5.54 -30.89
N ALA A 417 -1.93 5.46 -31.11
CA ALA A 417 -2.85 6.31 -30.39
C ALA A 417 -2.65 6.04 -28.87
N ALA A 418 -2.30 7.07 -28.15
CA ALA A 418 -2.12 6.97 -26.69
C ALA A 418 -3.34 6.26 -26.11
N ALA A 419 -3.11 5.20 -25.34
CA ALA A 419 -4.18 4.54 -24.60
C ALA A 419 -4.97 5.60 -23.84
N PRO A 420 -6.31 5.51 -23.75
CA PRO A 420 -7.07 6.44 -22.95
C PRO A 420 -6.44 6.51 -21.57
N ALA A 421 -6.19 7.73 -21.13
CA ALA A 421 -5.57 7.95 -19.81
C ALA A 421 -6.39 7.18 -18.77
N PRO A 422 -5.78 6.30 -17.97
CA PRO A 422 -6.47 5.65 -16.88
C PRO A 422 -7.11 6.72 -15.99
N ALA A 423 -8.26 6.42 -15.42
CA ALA A 423 -8.89 7.31 -14.44
C ALA A 423 -7.87 7.73 -13.38
N ASP A 424 -7.98 8.94 -12.85
CA ASP A 424 -7.06 9.40 -11.81
C ASP A 424 -7.20 8.49 -10.59
N GLU A 425 -6.28 7.56 -10.46
CA GLU A 425 -6.26 6.55 -9.39
C GLU A 425 -5.93 7.17 -8.03
N ARG A 426 -5.57 8.44 -8.01
CA ARG A 426 -5.33 9.22 -6.78
C ARG A 426 -6.53 10.04 -6.34
N HIS A 427 -7.69 9.85 -6.99
CA HIS A 427 -8.89 10.53 -6.56
C HIS A 427 -9.28 10.05 -5.16
N VAL A 428 -9.31 10.98 -4.22
CA VAL A 428 -9.73 10.75 -2.84
C VAL A 428 -11.23 11.04 -2.73
N SER A 429 -11.97 10.11 -2.15
CA SER A 429 -13.41 10.25 -1.93
C SER A 429 -13.68 11.24 -0.80
N ASP A 430 -14.60 12.18 -1.00
CA ASP A 430 -15.12 13.06 0.07
C ASP A 430 -16.00 12.32 1.08
N ARG A 431 -16.21 11.02 0.91
CA ARG A 431 -17.05 10.23 1.79
C ARG A 431 -16.34 9.92 3.10
N ALA A 432 -17.03 10.15 4.20
CA ALA A 432 -16.60 9.67 5.50
C ALA A 432 -16.58 8.13 5.53
N THR A 433 -15.60 7.56 6.22
CA THR A 433 -15.57 6.12 6.51
C THR A 433 -16.51 5.81 7.66
N THR A 434 -17.46 4.90 7.45
CA THR A 434 -18.30 4.38 8.53
C THR A 434 -17.50 3.37 9.35
N ILE A 435 -17.67 3.42 10.67
CA ILE A 435 -17.01 2.51 11.61
C ILE A 435 -18.04 1.94 12.58
N GLN A 436 -17.98 0.63 12.78
CA GLN A 436 -18.75 -0.09 13.78
C GLN A 436 -17.82 -0.82 14.71
N LEU A 437 -17.96 -0.58 16.00
CA LEU A 437 -17.24 -1.31 17.04
C LEU A 437 -18.23 -2.17 17.81
N ARG A 438 -17.86 -3.41 18.08
CA ARG A 438 -18.63 -4.36 18.87
C ARG A 438 -17.72 -5.10 19.82
N ASN A 439 -17.98 -4.97 21.12
CA ASN A 439 -17.22 -5.61 22.20
C ASN A 439 -15.70 -5.38 22.08
N VAL A 440 -15.30 -4.10 22.06
CA VAL A 440 -13.91 -3.66 21.83
C VAL A 440 -13.41 -2.81 22.97
N ASP A 441 -12.27 -3.16 23.53
CA ASP A 441 -11.50 -2.28 24.42
C ASP A 441 -10.68 -1.33 23.52
N PHE A 442 -11.26 -0.16 23.24
CA PHE A 442 -10.70 0.85 22.35
C PHE A 442 -9.88 1.87 23.13
N TYR A 443 -8.58 1.87 22.92
CA TYR A 443 -7.67 2.83 23.51
C TYR A 443 -7.21 3.85 22.46
N LEU A 444 -7.19 5.12 22.87
CA LEU A 444 -6.58 6.18 22.08
C LEU A 444 -5.06 6.09 22.19
N THR A 445 -4.56 6.08 23.44
CA THR A 445 -3.13 5.90 23.73
C THR A 445 -2.94 5.40 25.18
N GLY A 446 -1.97 4.51 25.36
CA GLY A 446 -1.64 3.98 26.69
C GLY A 446 -2.84 3.34 27.39
N ASN A 447 -3.22 3.90 28.53
CA ASN A 447 -4.39 3.45 29.29
C ASN A 447 -5.62 4.37 29.09
N ILE A 448 -5.55 5.37 28.22
CA ILE A 448 -6.66 6.29 27.95
C ILE A 448 -7.54 5.69 26.86
N GLY A 449 -8.75 5.31 27.23
CA GLY A 449 -9.71 4.68 26.31
C GLY A 449 -10.93 4.15 27.06
N PHE A 450 -11.73 3.36 26.38
CA PHE A 450 -13.00 2.86 26.91
C PHE A 450 -13.34 1.50 26.35
N HIS A 451 -14.08 0.72 27.10
CA HIS A 451 -14.75 -0.47 26.60
C HIS A 451 -15.98 -0.05 25.79
N VAL A 452 -16.05 -0.50 24.57
CA VAL A 452 -17.15 -0.26 23.64
C VAL A 452 -18.02 -1.50 23.58
N ASP A 453 -19.22 -1.47 24.18
CA ASP A 453 -20.18 -2.55 24.00
C ASP A 453 -20.65 -2.57 22.53
N GLN A 454 -21.13 -1.41 22.08
CA GLN A 454 -21.47 -1.15 20.70
C GLN A 454 -21.36 0.34 20.39
N LEU A 455 -20.75 0.68 19.29
CA LEU A 455 -20.63 2.05 18.79
C LEU A 455 -20.73 2.07 17.29
N ASP A 456 -21.59 2.92 16.76
CA ASP A 456 -21.66 3.27 15.37
C ASP A 456 -21.18 4.71 15.20
N ALA A 457 -20.23 4.92 14.28
CA ALA A 457 -19.62 6.23 14.08
C ALA A 457 -19.20 6.44 12.61
N ARG A 458 -18.75 7.65 12.30
CA ARG A 458 -18.08 8.01 11.05
C ARG A 458 -16.74 8.67 11.36
N MET A 459 -15.72 8.23 10.68
CA MET A 459 -14.44 8.93 10.66
C MET A 459 -14.47 9.94 9.52
N VAL A 460 -14.27 11.19 9.84
CA VAL A 460 -14.40 12.31 8.89
C VAL A 460 -13.09 13.05 8.84
N PRO A 461 -12.43 13.15 7.66
CA PRO A 461 -11.21 13.93 7.53
C PRO A 461 -11.51 15.42 7.80
N ARG A 462 -10.59 16.14 8.42
CA ARG A 462 -10.73 17.57 8.72
C ARG A 462 -10.59 18.44 7.47
N HIS A 463 -9.86 17.96 6.50
CA HIS A 463 -9.66 18.65 5.23
C HIS A 463 -10.45 17.93 4.14
N PRO A 464 -11.43 18.60 3.51
CA PRO A 464 -12.18 18.00 2.41
C PRO A 464 -11.26 17.55 1.28
N GLY A 465 -11.53 16.38 0.72
CA GLY A 465 -10.72 15.80 -0.36
C GLY A 465 -9.43 15.11 0.09
N GLU A 466 -9.21 14.95 1.40
CA GLU A 466 -8.12 14.16 1.95
C GLU A 466 -8.64 12.85 2.58
N PRO A 467 -7.83 11.79 2.61
CA PRO A 467 -8.21 10.54 3.27
C PRO A 467 -8.19 10.70 4.79
N VAL A 468 -8.89 9.83 5.50
CA VAL A 468 -8.68 9.63 6.93
C VAL A 468 -7.28 9.04 7.12
N ASP A 469 -6.39 9.73 7.82
CA ASP A 469 -5.04 9.24 8.11
C ASP A 469 -4.97 8.67 9.53
N LEU A 470 -4.92 7.32 9.65
CA LEU A 470 -4.79 6.67 10.95
C LEU A 470 -3.43 6.96 11.63
N ASP A 471 -2.41 7.32 10.86
CA ASP A 471 -1.08 7.64 11.37
C ASP A 471 -1.02 9.04 11.99
N ASP A 472 -1.99 9.92 11.69
CA ASP A 472 -2.12 11.24 12.30
C ASP A 472 -3.53 11.49 12.83
N PRO A 473 -3.82 11.13 14.08
CA PRO A 473 -5.13 11.33 14.70
C PRO A 473 -5.64 12.77 14.73
N ASN A 474 -4.78 13.75 14.44
CA ASN A 474 -5.20 15.15 14.33
C ASN A 474 -5.89 15.49 13.00
N GLN A 475 -5.77 14.62 11.99
CA GLN A 475 -6.31 14.87 10.64
C GLN A 475 -7.78 14.54 10.48
N TYR A 476 -8.39 13.89 11.47
CA TYR A 476 -9.79 13.47 11.39
C TYR A 476 -10.52 13.61 12.72
N GLU A 477 -11.82 13.47 12.68
CA GLU A 477 -12.69 13.34 13.85
C GLU A 477 -13.52 12.06 13.76
N ILE A 478 -13.92 11.53 14.91
CA ILE A 478 -14.86 10.43 15.03
C ILE A 478 -16.22 11.00 15.42
N ARG A 479 -17.15 11.03 14.46
CA ARG A 479 -18.55 11.42 14.69
C ARG A 479 -19.35 10.22 15.12
N ILE A 480 -19.73 10.19 16.38
CA ILE A 480 -20.52 9.11 16.98
C ILE A 480 -21.96 9.26 16.55
N LEU A 481 -22.52 8.23 15.94
CA LEU A 481 -23.90 8.15 15.48
C LEU A 481 -24.84 7.53 16.52
N GLY A 482 -24.28 6.86 17.52
CA GLY A 482 -24.99 6.26 18.61
C GLY A 482 -24.27 5.05 19.20
N GLY A 483 -24.62 4.68 20.41
CA GLY A 483 -24.03 3.55 21.10
C GLY A 483 -23.74 3.82 22.57
N SER A 484 -23.00 2.92 23.20
CA SER A 484 -22.59 3.04 24.59
C SER A 484 -21.16 2.61 24.82
N VAL A 485 -20.48 3.29 25.72
CA VAL A 485 -19.11 3.00 26.13
C VAL A 485 -18.99 3.03 27.65
N LEU A 486 -18.07 2.25 28.19
CA LEU A 486 -17.70 2.27 29.60
C LEU A 486 -16.26 2.77 29.74
N GLU A 487 -16.08 3.95 30.29
CA GLU A 487 -14.76 4.45 30.66
C GLU A 487 -14.40 3.88 32.03
N SER A 488 -13.45 2.94 32.07
CA SER A 488 -13.07 2.28 33.31
C SER A 488 -12.39 3.25 34.29
N TRP A 489 -12.47 2.98 35.60
CA TRP A 489 -11.80 3.84 36.59
C TRP A 489 -10.30 3.97 36.35
N PRO A 490 -9.55 2.93 35.98
CA PRO A 490 -8.14 3.06 35.55
C PRO A 490 -7.96 4.00 34.38
N ALA A 491 -8.80 3.87 33.32
CA ALA A 491 -8.72 4.71 32.14
C ALA A 491 -9.02 6.19 32.47
N MET A 492 -10.04 6.43 33.27
CA MET A 492 -10.38 7.77 33.74
C MET A 492 -9.27 8.37 34.62
N ASN A 493 -8.65 7.57 35.49
CA ASN A 493 -7.51 8.02 36.28
C ASN A 493 -6.31 8.39 35.39
N ALA A 494 -6.03 7.61 34.35
CA ALA A 494 -5.01 7.92 33.36
C ALA A 494 -5.34 9.20 32.56
N LEU A 495 -6.59 9.35 32.12
CA LEU A 495 -7.05 10.58 31.46
C LEU A 495 -6.79 11.82 32.29
N PHE A 496 -7.14 11.79 33.58
CA PHE A 496 -6.94 12.93 34.47
C PHE A 496 -5.45 13.16 34.81
N ASN A 497 -4.73 12.15 35.27
CA ASN A 497 -3.38 12.33 35.80
C ASN A 497 -2.32 12.48 34.73
N ASP A 498 -2.44 11.70 33.65
CA ASP A 498 -1.39 11.60 32.63
C ASP A 498 -1.64 12.55 31.44
N TYR A 499 -2.90 13.01 31.26
CA TYR A 499 -3.24 13.88 30.14
C TYR A 499 -3.74 15.27 30.57
N LEU A 500 -4.84 15.36 31.37
CA LEU A 500 -5.44 16.64 31.70
C LEU A 500 -4.58 17.43 32.72
N LEU A 501 -3.99 16.76 33.70
CA LEU A 501 -3.19 17.37 34.72
C LEU A 501 -1.68 17.39 34.46
N ASP A 502 -1.25 16.97 33.29
CA ASP A 502 0.15 17.06 32.88
C ASP A 502 0.53 18.49 32.46
N TYR A 503 0.67 19.37 33.45
CA TYR A 503 1.09 20.76 33.28
C TYR A 503 1.71 21.31 34.57
N THR A 504 2.44 22.40 34.45
CA THR A 504 3.05 23.10 35.59
C THR A 504 2.66 24.56 35.60
N PRO A 505 2.25 25.14 36.72
CA PRO A 505 1.97 24.51 38.04
C PRO A 505 0.61 23.79 38.04
N ARG A 506 0.55 22.60 38.65
CA ARG A 506 -0.68 21.80 38.75
C ARG A 506 -1.57 22.34 39.84
N ALA A 507 -2.87 22.39 39.63
CA ALA A 507 -3.88 22.70 40.63
C ALA A 507 -4.32 21.47 41.47
N LEU A 508 -4.32 20.30 40.79
CA LEU A 508 -4.68 19.00 41.36
C LEU A 508 -3.57 17.98 41.06
N ASN A 509 -3.41 16.98 41.91
CA ASN A 509 -2.39 15.97 41.80
C ASN A 509 -2.86 14.61 42.32
N ASN A 510 -2.39 13.54 41.70
CA ASN A 510 -2.67 12.15 42.11
C ASN A 510 -4.15 11.87 42.31
N LEU A 511 -4.99 12.25 41.35
CA LEU A 511 -6.42 12.00 41.45
C LEU A 511 -6.71 10.51 41.34
N LYS A 512 -7.58 10.04 42.23
CA LYS A 512 -8.19 8.72 42.18
C LYS A 512 -9.71 8.87 42.11
N LEU A 513 -10.28 8.47 41.01
CA LEU A 513 -11.69 8.44 40.74
C LEU A 513 -12.21 7.04 41.03
N ALA A 514 -13.30 6.94 41.75
CA ALA A 514 -13.91 5.67 42.14
C ALA A 514 -15.42 5.86 42.36
N PRO A 515 -16.23 4.78 42.27
CA PRO A 515 -17.65 4.84 42.57
C PRO A 515 -17.90 5.00 44.04
N ASP A 516 -18.96 5.73 44.39
CA ASP A 516 -19.53 5.84 45.75
C ASP A 516 -21.07 5.71 45.62
N GLY A 517 -21.55 4.47 45.50
CA GLY A 517 -22.92 4.22 45.11
C GLY A 517 -23.17 4.69 43.66
N THR A 518 -24.13 5.59 43.48
CA THR A 518 -24.44 6.25 42.20
C THR A 518 -23.65 7.55 41.99
N GLN A 519 -22.79 7.91 42.98
CA GLN A 519 -22.00 9.12 42.91
C GLN A 519 -20.54 8.79 42.54
N LEU A 520 -19.84 9.82 42.10
CA LEU A 520 -18.41 9.76 41.80
C LEU A 520 -17.63 10.33 43.01
N ARG A 521 -16.71 9.54 43.55
CA ARG A 521 -15.73 9.97 44.52
C ARG A 521 -14.41 10.29 43.84
N VAL A 522 -13.89 11.50 44.14
CA VAL A 522 -12.59 11.96 43.66
C VAL A 522 -11.71 12.23 44.87
N THR A 523 -10.60 11.55 45.00
CA THR A 523 -9.59 11.79 46.05
C THR A 523 -8.26 12.18 45.39
N GLY A 524 -7.46 12.97 46.13
CA GLY A 524 -6.13 13.39 45.60
C GLY A 524 -5.58 14.55 46.42
N GLY A 525 -4.68 15.30 45.84
CA GLY A 525 -4.11 16.51 46.40
C GLY A 525 -4.64 17.74 45.67
N ILE A 526 -5.06 18.77 46.49
CA ILE A 526 -5.42 20.09 45.97
C ILE A 526 -4.38 21.12 46.44
N ARG A 527 -4.02 22.01 45.53
CA ARG A 527 -3.19 23.18 45.86
C ARG A 527 -4.08 24.40 45.91
N LEU A 528 -4.23 24.94 47.07
CA LEU A 528 -4.94 26.21 47.27
C LEU A 528 -4.03 27.35 46.74
N TRP A 529 -4.45 28.00 45.69
CA TRP A 529 -3.67 29.03 45.03
C TRP A 529 -3.37 30.18 45.95
N ASN A 530 -2.10 30.58 46.05
CA ASN A 530 -1.58 31.64 46.92
C ASN A 530 -1.69 31.42 48.47
N HIS A 531 -2.18 30.26 48.91
CA HIS A 531 -2.35 29.99 50.34
C HIS A 531 -1.41 28.90 50.91
N VAL A 532 -0.71 28.20 50.03
CA VAL A 532 0.19 27.10 50.41
C VAL A 532 1.50 27.23 49.64
N PRO A 533 2.66 26.96 50.27
CA PRO A 533 3.96 27.01 49.63
C PRO A 533 4.01 26.11 48.34
N PRO A 534 4.83 26.47 47.33
CA PRO A 534 5.02 25.63 46.17
C PRO A 534 5.44 24.20 46.55
N GLY A 535 4.77 23.21 45.93
CA GLY A 535 5.07 21.77 46.17
C GLY A 535 4.30 21.13 47.30
N VAL A 536 3.48 21.88 48.08
CA VAL A 536 2.62 21.31 49.12
C VAL A 536 1.22 21.06 48.55
N TRP A 537 0.72 19.85 48.76
CA TRP A 537 -0.58 19.38 48.31
C TRP A 537 -1.41 18.98 49.53
N LEU A 538 -2.61 19.53 49.62
CA LEU A 538 -3.52 19.18 50.71
C LEU A 538 -4.39 18.00 50.29
N PRO A 539 -4.39 16.90 51.07
CA PRO A 539 -5.28 15.78 50.79
C PRO A 539 -6.74 16.24 50.75
N THR A 540 -7.41 15.90 49.66
CA THR A 540 -8.81 16.25 49.47
C THR A 540 -9.62 15.03 49.03
N SER A 541 -10.90 15.04 49.43
CA SER A 541 -11.90 14.07 48.95
C SER A 541 -13.17 14.82 48.57
N MET A 542 -13.72 14.53 47.44
CA MET A 542 -14.96 15.09 46.94
C MET A 542 -15.88 13.95 46.50
N THR A 543 -17.15 13.97 46.92
CA THR A 543 -18.16 13.03 46.44
C THR A 543 -19.32 13.82 45.87
N GLY A 544 -19.78 13.45 44.67
CA GLY A 544 -20.82 14.19 44.00
C GLY A 544 -21.43 13.48 42.80
N SER A 545 -22.39 14.14 42.20
CA SER A 545 -23.05 13.63 40.99
C SER A 545 -22.32 14.03 39.72
N ILE A 546 -22.34 13.14 38.76
CA ILE A 546 -21.94 13.47 37.38
C ILE A 546 -23.17 13.38 36.46
N ARG A 547 -23.37 14.35 35.59
CA ARG A 547 -24.53 14.45 34.74
C ARG A 547 -24.19 15.06 33.37
N VAL A 548 -24.98 14.74 32.38
CA VAL A 548 -24.97 15.43 31.10
C VAL A 548 -25.63 16.79 31.23
N LEU A 549 -24.95 17.86 30.82
CA LEU A 549 -25.51 19.22 30.80
C LEU A 549 -26.25 19.48 29.46
N ASP A 550 -25.61 19.14 28.43
CA ASP A 550 -26.09 19.19 27.03
C ASP A 550 -25.44 18.04 26.26
N GLY A 551 -25.80 17.81 25.03
CA GLY A 551 -25.26 16.69 24.27
C GLY A 551 -23.72 16.67 24.15
N ARG A 552 -23.00 17.67 24.63
CA ARG A 552 -21.56 17.82 24.53
C ARG A 552 -20.84 17.83 25.89
N HIS A 553 -21.45 18.38 26.92
CA HIS A 553 -20.79 18.62 28.19
C HIS A 553 -21.27 17.71 29.31
N LEU A 554 -20.33 17.21 30.09
CA LEU A 554 -20.56 16.56 31.39
C LEU A 554 -20.20 17.52 32.51
N ALA A 555 -20.97 17.50 33.58
CA ALA A 555 -20.65 18.23 34.81
C ALA A 555 -20.55 17.28 36.00
N TYR A 556 -19.43 17.33 36.69
CA TYR A 556 -19.26 16.75 38.01
C TYR A 556 -19.48 17.85 39.05
N THR A 557 -20.50 17.68 39.91
CA THR A 557 -20.84 18.62 40.95
C THR A 557 -20.68 17.93 42.31
N PRO A 558 -19.66 18.28 43.09
CA PRO A 558 -19.47 17.71 44.42
C PRO A 558 -20.53 18.19 45.39
N SER A 559 -21.16 17.26 46.08
CA SER A 559 -22.08 17.53 47.20
C SER A 559 -21.37 17.51 48.55
N GLN A 560 -20.23 16.83 48.61
CA GLN A 560 -19.38 16.74 49.78
C GLN A 560 -17.93 17.05 49.36
N VAL A 561 -17.31 17.95 50.12
CA VAL A 561 -15.91 18.32 49.94
C VAL A 561 -15.23 18.26 51.30
N SER A 562 -14.13 17.54 51.41
CA SER A 562 -13.27 17.56 52.61
C SER A 562 -11.82 17.86 52.20
N VAL A 563 -11.16 18.67 52.98
CA VAL A 563 -9.73 18.98 52.86
C VAL A 563 -9.09 18.65 54.20
N LEU A 564 -7.99 17.92 54.22
CA LEU A 564 -7.37 17.39 55.44
C LEU A 564 -8.33 16.56 56.31
N GLY A 565 -9.30 15.90 55.70
CA GLY A 565 -10.32 15.11 56.39
C GLY A 565 -11.44 15.93 57.07
N VAL A 566 -11.41 17.26 56.97
CA VAL A 566 -12.43 18.14 57.55
C VAL A 566 -13.45 18.52 56.48
N PRO A 567 -14.76 18.31 56.71
CA PRO A 567 -15.81 18.74 55.78
C PRO A 567 -15.82 20.24 55.59
N GLN A 568 -15.69 20.71 54.33
CA GLN A 568 -15.61 22.13 54.01
C GLN A 568 -16.82 22.66 53.22
N ALA A 569 -17.63 21.77 52.61
CA ALA A 569 -18.70 22.18 51.68
C ALA A 569 -19.65 23.23 52.31
N LYS A 570 -20.11 23.02 53.55
CA LYS A 570 -20.99 23.97 54.25
C LYS A 570 -20.31 25.29 54.57
N LEU A 571 -19.00 25.23 54.89
CA LEU A 571 -18.24 26.43 55.22
C LEU A 571 -17.97 27.27 53.96
N LEU A 572 -17.56 26.66 52.89
CA LEU A 572 -17.32 27.33 51.61
C LEU A 572 -18.59 28.00 51.10
N HIS A 573 -19.71 27.27 51.12
CA HIS A 573 -21.00 27.82 50.75
C HIS A 573 -21.46 28.99 51.68
N ALA A 574 -21.28 28.84 52.97
CA ALA A 574 -21.63 29.89 53.91
C ALA A 574 -20.79 31.17 53.77
N LEU A 575 -19.55 31.01 53.28
CA LEU A 575 -18.63 32.13 52.97
C LEU A 575 -18.77 32.67 51.55
N GLY A 576 -19.65 32.09 50.74
CA GLY A 576 -19.78 32.45 49.31
C GLY A 576 -18.51 32.18 48.47
N ILE A 577 -17.71 31.19 48.89
CA ILE A 577 -16.46 30.84 48.23
C ILE A 577 -16.71 29.64 47.31
N GLU A 578 -16.57 29.84 46.03
CA GLU A 578 -16.66 28.79 45.01
C GLU A 578 -15.33 28.04 44.86
N LEU A 579 -15.35 26.75 44.51
CA LEU A 579 -14.16 25.95 44.25
C LEU A 579 -13.30 26.53 43.12
N ALA A 580 -13.91 27.14 42.12
CA ALA A 580 -13.22 27.80 41.00
C ALA A 580 -12.33 28.96 41.46
N SER A 581 -12.71 29.66 42.58
CA SER A 581 -11.92 30.77 43.12
C SER A 581 -10.70 30.29 43.92
N LEU A 582 -10.80 29.09 44.49
CA LEU A 582 -9.71 28.49 45.29
C LEU A 582 -8.69 27.74 44.40
N THR A 583 -9.16 27.14 43.35
CA THR A 583 -8.36 26.28 42.47
C THR A 583 -8.76 26.50 41.03
N PRO A 584 -8.26 27.55 40.39
CA PRO A 584 -8.60 27.80 39.00
C PRO A 584 -8.08 26.66 38.12
N LEU A 585 -9.00 25.92 37.51
CA LEU A 585 -8.72 24.90 36.52
C LEU A 585 -9.40 25.30 35.21
N ARG A 586 -8.60 25.63 34.21
CA ARG A 586 -9.06 25.85 32.87
C ARG A 586 -8.07 25.20 31.91
N ARG A 587 -8.46 24.06 31.40
CA ARG A 587 -7.64 23.27 30.51
C ARG A 587 -8.48 22.80 29.35
N ARG A 588 -7.82 22.42 28.27
CA ARG A 588 -8.48 21.89 27.08
C ARG A 588 -9.43 20.75 27.50
N GLY A 589 -10.71 20.98 27.35
CA GLY A 589 -11.74 20.01 27.69
C GLY A 589 -12.15 19.92 29.16
N ALA A 590 -11.47 20.61 30.08
CA ALA A 590 -11.84 20.63 31.48
C ALA A 590 -11.80 22.06 32.05
N GLU A 591 -12.90 22.52 32.66
CA GLU A 591 -13.01 23.83 33.25
C GLU A 591 -13.81 23.75 34.56
N LEU A 592 -13.30 24.36 35.61
CA LEU A 592 -14.00 24.50 36.87
C LEU A 592 -14.86 25.78 36.81
N LYS A 593 -16.19 25.64 36.85
CA LYS A 593 -17.17 26.73 36.84
C LYS A 593 -17.99 26.68 38.11
N GLY A 594 -17.85 27.71 38.95
CA GLY A 594 -18.41 27.67 40.28
C GLY A 594 -17.88 26.48 41.07
N ASP A 595 -18.76 25.61 41.53
CA ASP A 595 -18.41 24.39 42.24
C ASP A 595 -18.38 23.15 41.35
N SER A 596 -18.60 23.29 40.02
CA SER A 596 -18.71 22.16 39.11
C SER A 596 -17.53 22.07 38.17
N LEU A 597 -16.99 20.87 38.00
CA LEU A 597 -16.05 20.55 36.93
C LEU A 597 -16.83 20.19 35.66
N VAL A 598 -16.70 21.04 34.64
CA VAL A 598 -17.31 20.82 33.34
C VAL A 598 -16.28 20.21 32.42
N LEU A 599 -16.65 19.10 31.80
CA LEU A 599 -15.85 18.36 30.82
C LEU A 599 -16.49 18.47 29.44
N ASP A 600 -15.73 18.89 28.48
CA ASP A 600 -16.11 18.98 27.06
C ASP A 600 -15.61 17.73 26.32
N GLN A 601 -16.50 16.82 25.92
CA GLN A 601 -16.13 15.57 25.26
C GLN A 601 -15.30 15.77 23.98
N TYR A 602 -15.45 16.92 23.30
CA TYR A 602 -14.72 17.15 22.05
C TYR A 602 -13.23 17.44 22.25
N THR A 603 -12.87 17.85 23.47
CA THR A 603 -11.52 18.31 23.74
C THR A 603 -10.88 17.67 24.99
N VAL A 604 -11.65 16.89 25.76
CA VAL A 604 -11.16 16.24 26.98
C VAL A 604 -10.23 15.06 26.69
N PHE A 605 -10.42 14.37 25.56
CA PHE A 605 -9.59 13.25 25.15
C PHE A 605 -8.42 13.69 24.25
N PRO A 606 -7.32 12.90 24.23
CA PRO A 606 -6.35 13.03 23.18
C PRO A 606 -6.98 12.84 21.79
N PRO A 607 -6.40 13.42 20.71
CA PRO A 607 -6.91 13.22 19.36
C PRO A 607 -7.14 11.74 19.00
N PRO A 608 -8.10 11.43 18.10
CA PRO A 608 -8.98 12.31 17.33
C PRO A 608 -10.09 12.91 18.19
N VAL A 609 -10.70 13.98 17.68
CA VAL A 609 -11.90 14.55 18.35
C VAL A 609 -13.03 13.53 18.33
N LEU A 610 -13.62 13.26 19.48
CA LEU A 610 -14.81 12.45 19.62
C LEU A 610 -16.04 13.38 19.63
N ASN A 611 -16.84 13.30 18.58
CA ASN A 611 -17.98 14.17 18.37
C ASN A 611 -19.27 13.34 18.42
N GLY A 612 -19.94 13.34 19.56
CA GLY A 612 -21.19 12.63 19.78
C GLY A 612 -22.23 13.46 20.53
N GLN A 613 -23.46 13.00 20.55
CA GLN A 613 -24.55 13.59 21.34
C GLN A 613 -24.77 12.72 22.59
N LEU A 614 -24.20 13.14 23.71
CA LEU A 614 -24.38 12.46 24.99
C LEU A 614 -25.87 12.50 25.40
N ALA A 615 -26.41 11.33 25.71
CA ALA A 615 -27.77 11.15 26.20
C ALA A 615 -27.78 11.04 27.73
N GLU A 616 -26.99 10.10 28.25
CA GLU A 616 -27.00 9.72 29.64
C GLU A 616 -25.61 9.35 30.14
N THR A 617 -25.44 9.43 31.46
CA THR A 617 -24.24 8.93 32.13
C THR A 617 -24.61 8.23 33.44
N HIS A 618 -23.99 7.09 33.69
CA HIS A 618 -24.20 6.29 34.89
C HIS A 618 -22.87 5.88 35.55
N VAL A 619 -22.79 6.04 36.86
CA VAL A 619 -21.68 5.54 37.66
C VAL A 619 -21.90 4.07 37.94
N GLU A 620 -21.01 3.21 37.44
CA GLU A 620 -21.04 1.75 37.61
C GLU A 620 -19.83 1.29 38.45
N PRO A 621 -19.86 0.08 39.03
CA PRO A 621 -18.69 -0.45 39.75
C PRO A 621 -17.43 -0.52 38.87
N GLY A 622 -17.56 -0.77 37.58
CA GLY A 622 -16.47 -0.91 36.61
C GLY A 622 -15.96 0.41 36.02
N GLY A 623 -16.74 1.47 36.03
CA GLY A 623 -16.40 2.72 35.37
C GLY A 623 -17.56 3.70 35.25
N LEU A 624 -17.39 4.68 34.38
CA LEU A 624 -18.42 5.63 34.01
C LEU A 624 -19.00 5.20 32.65
N ARG A 625 -20.29 4.85 32.64
CA ARG A 625 -21.02 4.53 31.42
C ARG A 625 -21.48 5.82 30.75
N LEU A 626 -21.19 5.94 29.47
CA LEU A 626 -21.65 7.02 28.60
C LEU A 626 -22.51 6.43 27.50
N THR A 627 -23.70 6.96 27.32
CA THR A 627 -24.63 6.60 26.26
C THR A 627 -24.84 7.78 25.32
N PHE A 628 -24.79 7.52 24.04
CA PHE A 628 -24.97 8.53 22.99
C PHE A 628 -26.32 8.38 22.31
N HIS A 629 -26.99 9.50 22.06
CA HIS A 629 -28.19 9.53 21.23
C HIS A 629 -27.90 9.00 19.85
N ARG A 630 -28.80 8.16 19.33
CA ARG A 630 -28.74 7.80 17.92
C ARG A 630 -29.30 8.95 17.09
N ALA A 631 -28.52 9.43 16.13
CA ALA A 631 -29.01 10.41 15.17
C ALA A 631 -30.20 9.82 14.42
N SER A 632 -31.33 10.55 14.38
CA SER A 632 -32.60 10.08 13.81
C SER A 632 -32.50 9.84 12.30
N ASP A 633 -31.57 10.50 11.62
CA ASP A 633 -31.28 10.44 10.20
C ASP A 633 -30.08 9.52 9.86
N ALA A 634 -29.48 8.87 10.88
CA ALA A 634 -28.41 7.93 10.64
C ALA A 634 -28.94 6.67 9.94
N PRO A 635 -28.54 6.39 8.70
CA PRO A 635 -28.93 5.17 8.04
C PRO A 635 -28.45 3.96 8.83
N PRO A 636 -29.14 2.82 8.75
CA PRO A 636 -28.61 1.58 9.31
C PRO A 636 -27.27 1.29 8.63
N LEU A 637 -26.24 1.09 9.43
CA LEU A 637 -24.91 0.75 8.88
C LEU A 637 -24.93 -0.69 8.38
N PRO A 638 -24.31 -0.98 7.23
CA PRO A 638 -24.21 -2.34 6.73
C PRO A 638 -23.43 -3.19 7.73
N ARG A 639 -23.90 -4.39 7.96
CA ARG A 639 -23.17 -5.37 8.78
C ARG A 639 -22.07 -6.01 7.96
N PRO A 640 -20.91 -6.36 8.57
CA PRO A 640 -19.91 -7.14 7.88
C PRO A 640 -20.54 -8.44 7.37
N ALA A 641 -20.25 -8.84 6.15
CA ALA A 641 -20.66 -10.13 5.64
C ALA A 641 -20.00 -11.21 6.52
N ALA A 642 -20.83 -11.90 7.32
CA ALA A 642 -20.50 -13.09 8.09
C ALA A 642 -19.07 -13.13 8.68
N GLY A 643 -18.76 -12.23 9.61
CA GLY A 643 -17.72 -12.44 10.60
C GLY A 643 -18.27 -13.39 11.68
N THR A 644 -17.47 -14.35 12.10
CA THR A 644 -17.81 -15.25 13.19
C THR A 644 -17.48 -14.67 14.57
N ALA A 645 -16.71 -13.58 14.61
CA ALA A 645 -16.27 -12.96 15.84
C ALA A 645 -17.38 -12.10 16.47
N THR A 646 -17.50 -12.19 17.79
CA THR A 646 -18.39 -11.32 18.59
C THR A 646 -17.75 -9.96 18.88
N SER A 647 -16.42 -9.86 18.72
CA SER A 647 -15.61 -8.68 18.97
C SER A 647 -14.95 -8.26 17.66
N TYR A 648 -15.30 -7.07 17.12
CA TYR A 648 -14.75 -6.61 15.87
C TYR A 648 -14.83 -5.09 15.70
N ILE A 649 -14.00 -4.58 14.78
CA ILE A 649 -14.12 -3.26 14.17
C ILE A 649 -14.38 -3.46 12.67
N TRP A 650 -15.53 -2.97 12.18
CA TRP A 650 -15.86 -2.93 10.77
C TRP A 650 -15.77 -1.51 10.24
N MET A 651 -15.04 -1.32 9.15
CA MET A 651 -14.89 -0.03 8.47
C MET A 651 -15.34 -0.16 7.01
N GLU A 652 -16.14 0.80 6.54
CA GLU A 652 -16.64 0.79 5.17
C GLU A 652 -16.82 2.19 4.60
N GLY A 653 -16.45 2.33 3.32
CA GLY A 653 -16.56 3.58 2.54
C GLY A 653 -15.46 4.58 2.85
N GLY A 654 -15.43 5.66 2.10
CA GLY A 654 -14.38 6.66 2.21
C GLY A 654 -13.01 6.15 1.82
N ASP A 655 -12.03 7.01 1.93
CA ASP A 655 -10.63 6.67 1.70
C ASP A 655 -9.85 6.81 3.00
N MET A 656 -8.98 5.85 3.26
CA MET A 656 -8.20 5.79 4.51
C MET A 656 -6.74 5.49 4.21
N LYS A 657 -5.86 6.19 4.90
CA LYS A 657 -4.43 5.94 4.87
C LYS A 657 -4.01 5.22 6.16
N MET A 658 -3.31 4.10 6.03
CA MET A 658 -2.67 3.36 7.12
C MET A 658 -1.41 2.67 6.60
N PHE A 659 -0.35 2.57 7.40
CA PHE A 659 0.94 1.98 6.98
C PHE A 659 1.49 2.53 5.67
N ASN A 660 1.26 3.80 5.35
CA ASN A 660 1.58 4.38 4.04
C ASN A 660 0.81 3.72 2.86
N VAL A 661 -0.28 3.02 3.15
CA VAL A 661 -1.18 2.46 2.15
C VAL A 661 -2.46 3.28 2.14
N LEU A 662 -2.82 3.82 0.99
CA LEU A 662 -4.11 4.45 0.76
C LEU A 662 -5.12 3.38 0.31
N GLU A 663 -6.10 3.13 1.15
CA GLU A 663 -7.25 2.27 0.82
C GLU A 663 -8.37 3.13 0.25
N THR A 664 -8.70 2.92 -1.01
CA THR A 664 -9.78 3.66 -1.68
C THR A 664 -11.10 2.93 -1.53
N ASN A 665 -12.15 3.68 -1.12
CA ASN A 665 -13.47 3.10 -0.84
C ASN A 665 -13.34 1.87 0.08
N LEU A 666 -12.75 2.12 1.26
CA LEU A 666 -12.34 1.12 2.24
C LEU A 666 -13.42 0.08 2.54
N ARG A 667 -12.99 -1.16 2.69
CA ARG A 667 -13.73 -2.22 3.38
C ARG A 667 -12.74 -3.01 4.21
N ALA A 668 -12.83 -2.94 5.52
CA ALA A 668 -11.93 -3.65 6.42
C ALA A 668 -12.68 -4.21 7.63
N LEU A 669 -12.35 -5.45 7.95
CA LEU A 669 -12.78 -6.13 9.17
C LEU A 669 -11.55 -6.42 10.03
N ILE A 670 -11.54 -5.86 11.24
CA ILE A 670 -10.48 -6.10 12.21
C ILE A 670 -11.05 -6.99 13.31
N GLU A 671 -10.41 -8.12 13.55
CA GLU A 671 -10.79 -9.11 14.55
C GLU A 671 -9.54 -9.57 15.33
N ASN A 672 -9.76 -10.24 16.44
CA ASN A 672 -8.72 -11.00 17.11
C ASN A 672 -9.24 -12.42 17.38
N THR A 673 -8.89 -13.33 16.49
CA THR A 673 -9.33 -14.73 16.57
C THR A 673 -8.54 -15.54 17.59
N ALA A 674 -7.41 -15.04 18.06
CA ALA A 674 -6.52 -15.74 18.99
C ALA A 674 -6.91 -15.58 20.47
N GLN A 675 -7.82 -14.64 20.80
CA GLN A 675 -8.20 -14.34 22.18
C GLN A 675 -9.72 -14.31 22.33
N PRO A 676 -10.29 -15.06 23.31
CA PRO A 676 -11.69 -14.91 23.66
C PRO A 676 -11.89 -13.63 24.49
N GLY A 677 -13.05 -12.99 24.32
CA GLY A 677 -13.42 -11.78 25.06
C GLY A 677 -13.33 -10.50 24.24
N PRO A 678 -13.33 -9.34 24.89
CA PRO A 678 -13.21 -8.07 24.20
C PRO A 678 -11.89 -7.96 23.42
N MET A 679 -11.95 -7.50 22.19
CA MET A 679 -10.77 -7.23 21.41
C MET A 679 -10.12 -5.91 21.86
N ARG A 680 -8.85 -5.93 22.23
CA ARG A 680 -8.11 -4.71 22.53
C ARG A 680 -7.59 -4.09 21.23
N PHE A 681 -7.91 -2.82 21.01
CA PHE A 681 -7.39 -2.02 19.93
C PHE A 681 -6.81 -0.72 20.44
N ASP A 682 -5.53 -0.45 20.15
CA ASP A 682 -4.83 0.78 20.50
C ASP A 682 -4.60 1.63 19.25
N LEU A 683 -5.26 2.79 19.18
CA LEU A 683 -5.24 3.62 17.97
C LEU A 683 -3.83 4.16 17.65
N TYR A 684 -3.07 4.58 18.67
CA TYR A 684 -1.71 5.10 18.41
C TYR A 684 -0.69 3.98 18.24
N GLY A 685 -1.00 2.81 18.76
CA GLY A 685 -0.18 1.60 18.68
C GLY A 685 -0.65 0.61 17.60
N TYR A 686 -1.61 0.98 16.75
CA TYR A 686 -2.23 0.03 15.81
C TYR A 686 -1.22 -0.64 14.87
N ARG A 687 -0.17 0.08 14.46
CA ARG A 687 0.86 -0.49 13.59
C ARG A 687 1.58 -1.67 14.25
N GLU A 688 1.91 -1.54 15.53
CA GLU A 688 2.54 -2.61 16.30
C GLU A 688 1.59 -3.81 16.46
N GLN A 689 0.30 -3.56 16.72
CA GLN A 689 -0.70 -4.62 16.85
C GLN A 689 -0.92 -5.38 15.55
N VAL A 690 -1.14 -4.66 14.44
CA VAL A 690 -1.34 -5.27 13.12
C VAL A 690 -0.09 -6.01 12.65
N SER A 691 1.11 -5.50 12.95
CA SER A 691 2.36 -6.16 12.58
C SER A 691 2.59 -7.50 13.28
N LYS A 692 1.98 -7.72 14.44
CA LYS A 692 2.01 -9.01 15.18
C LYS A 692 0.96 -10.00 14.68
N GLY A 693 0.03 -9.54 13.87
CA GLY A 693 -1.05 -10.32 13.31
C GLY A 693 -0.84 -10.67 11.83
N SER A 694 -1.93 -10.81 11.12
CA SER A 694 -1.92 -11.05 9.69
C SER A 694 -3.04 -10.28 8.99
N VAL A 695 -2.80 -9.91 7.74
CA VAL A 695 -3.78 -9.27 6.88
C VAL A 695 -4.00 -10.14 5.65
N ARG A 696 -5.24 -10.35 5.29
CA ARG A 696 -5.63 -11.01 4.04
C ARG A 696 -6.49 -10.06 3.24
N MET A 697 -6.44 -10.18 1.94
CA MET A 697 -7.27 -9.41 1.02
C MET A 697 -8.24 -10.36 0.30
N ALA A 698 -9.52 -10.13 0.46
CA ALA A 698 -10.52 -10.87 -0.30
C ALA A 698 -10.53 -10.43 -1.78
N ALA A 699 -11.11 -11.25 -2.67
CA ALA A 699 -11.15 -10.96 -4.11
C ALA A 699 -11.86 -9.64 -4.47
N ASP A 700 -12.78 -9.16 -3.60
CA ASP A 700 -13.47 -7.88 -3.75
C ASP A 700 -12.66 -6.68 -3.17
N GLY A 701 -11.43 -6.94 -2.69
CA GLY A 701 -10.56 -5.95 -2.08
C GLY A 701 -10.90 -5.65 -0.61
N THR A 702 -11.74 -6.45 0.06
CA THR A 702 -11.98 -6.33 1.51
C THR A 702 -10.76 -6.79 2.28
N LEU A 703 -10.26 -5.96 3.20
CA LEU A 703 -9.18 -6.31 4.11
C LEU A 703 -9.72 -7.07 5.32
N LEU A 704 -9.13 -8.22 5.61
CA LEU A 704 -9.40 -9.04 6.78
C LEU A 704 -8.15 -8.99 7.66
N VAL A 705 -8.24 -8.26 8.77
CA VAL A 705 -7.13 -8.01 9.69
C VAL A 705 -7.35 -8.84 10.95
N ASP A 706 -6.44 -9.78 11.23
CA ASP A 706 -6.39 -10.51 12.49
C ASP A 706 -5.22 -9.98 13.33
N LEU A 707 -5.53 -9.37 14.46
CA LEU A 707 -4.54 -8.68 15.31
C LEU A 707 -3.58 -9.62 16.07
N GLY A 708 -3.73 -10.93 15.99
CA GLY A 708 -2.86 -11.85 16.71
C GLY A 708 -2.93 -11.73 18.23
N LYS A 709 -2.06 -12.44 18.95
CA LYS A 709 -1.96 -12.35 20.42
C LYS A 709 -1.36 -10.98 20.79
N ALA A 710 -2.14 -10.14 21.45
CA ALA A 710 -1.56 -8.98 22.14
C ALA A 710 -0.68 -9.52 23.27
N ASP A 711 0.62 -9.25 23.23
CA ASP A 711 1.37 -9.28 24.48
C ASP A 711 0.68 -8.32 25.42
N PRO A 712 0.41 -8.69 26.70
CA PRO A 712 0.02 -7.69 27.65
C PRO A 712 1.15 -6.65 27.59
N LEU A 713 0.82 -5.43 27.11
CA LEU A 713 1.76 -4.33 27.18
C LEU A 713 2.25 -4.33 28.61
N ALA A 714 3.55 -4.51 28.80
CA ALA A 714 4.15 -4.51 30.12
C ALA A 714 3.61 -3.27 30.81
N ALA A 715 2.87 -3.48 31.88
CA ALA A 715 2.40 -2.38 32.72
C ALA A 715 3.64 -1.58 33.10
N PRO A 716 3.62 -0.23 32.96
CA PRO A 716 4.75 0.61 33.29
C PRO A 716 5.23 0.38 34.70
#